data_36cce5352cf582d25db08b1165b575c0
#
_entry.id   36cce5352cf582d25db08b1165b575c0
#
_cell.length_a   1.000
_cell.length_b   1.000
_cell.length_c   1.000
_cell.angle_alpha   90.00
_cell.angle_beta   90.00
_cell.angle_gamma   90.00
#
_symmetry.space_group_name_H-M   'P 1'
#
loop_
_entity.id
_entity.type
_entity.pdbx_description
1 polymer ?
#
loop_
_entity_poly.entity_id
_entity_poly.type
_entity_poly.pdbx_seq_one_letter_code
_entity_poly.pdbx_strand_id
1 'polypeptide(L)'
;MAIFGQFTKRAQQVLMTAQECATREGQPYVGTLHFLYGLLDVGEAPESVTRHIQKEDVKQVLDQIDDEVSLHPGHGPVQMTPRARRVLDGSIIESRRLGQLYVGTEHMWLGILANPNCKAAELLAHRGVDASEAREELLARIRQRKAETPTPPFAAMGDGNGDNRQQVPQMPPPRRKDDQSALAQYGRDLTRCAENDELDPVIGRDTEITRLIQILIRRTKNNPVLIGEPGVGKSAVVEGLAQRIVAGNVPDMLMGKRVVSLDIGSMVAGSKYRGEFEERLKNVLSEIQKAGDVLLFIDEMHTIVGAGSAEGSLDAANILKPALARGELQCIGATTLDEYRKHIEKDAALERRFQPVHVGEPTTEETLAILHGLRERYEKHHQLHITDEALEAAVTLSDRYIADRYLPDKAIDLMDEACSRVRIQAYTAPPDVRKQELALEKVLADKKEAIAHQDYETAARLRDEERCLKAEIDQKREAWNEGKPKVELSVSEDDVAASGSGWTGIPVTKMTQSEKERLLHLEDVLHARVIGQDEAISAISRAIRRARAGLKDPKRPIGSFIFLGPTGVGKTELCRALGEAMFGDESAVIRVDMSEYMEKHTTSRLVGSPPGYVGYEEGGQLTEAVRRKPYSVVLLDEVEKAHPDVFNILLQILEDGRLTDNTGRTVSFKNTIIVMTSNAGAHDIGEGRAMGFGSKALADATNYNAMKDAVMKAVKDVFRPEFINRVDELIVFHPLTEVEIRAIAGMMLGQVASRLKERAIALTWDDEVVEKLAREGYDVKFGARPLRRLIQRTVEDTLSEELLGGKIALGDRVRLKVTDGKITVEKEA
;
A
#
# COMPACT_ATOMS: atom_id res chain seq x y z
N MET A 1 15.80 2.87 -9.53
CA MET A 1 16.10 2.41 -10.90
C MET A 1 15.74 3.39 -12.02
N ALA A 2 14.95 4.42 -11.81
CA ALA A 2 14.54 5.37 -12.88
C ALA A 2 15.63 6.35 -13.39
N ILE A 3 16.79 6.46 -12.76
CA ILE A 3 17.84 7.44 -13.15
C ILE A 3 18.77 6.90 -14.24
N PHE A 4 18.90 5.59 -14.39
CA PHE A 4 19.86 4.96 -15.32
C PHE A 4 19.50 5.11 -16.81
N GLY A 5 18.23 5.35 -17.15
CA GLY A 5 17.78 5.47 -18.55
C GLY A 5 18.31 6.72 -19.30
N GLN A 6 18.82 7.71 -18.59
CA GLN A 6 19.36 8.95 -19.19
C GLN A 6 20.87 8.89 -19.44
N PHE A 7 21.57 7.84 -19.00
CA PHE A 7 23.01 7.69 -19.11
C PHE A 7 23.39 6.88 -20.36
N THR A 8 24.41 7.31 -21.09
CA THR A 8 24.98 6.51 -22.19
C THR A 8 25.52 5.18 -21.69
N LYS A 9 25.64 4.17 -22.55
CA LYS A 9 26.19 2.87 -22.20
C LYS A 9 27.57 2.96 -21.50
N ARG A 10 28.43 3.91 -21.96
CA ARG A 10 29.74 4.15 -21.34
C ARG A 10 29.63 4.82 -19.97
N ALA A 11 28.74 5.79 -19.81
CA ALA A 11 28.49 6.40 -18.50
C ALA A 11 27.88 5.38 -17.49
N GLN A 12 27.05 4.46 -17.96
CA GLN A 12 26.57 3.34 -17.14
C GLN A 12 27.72 2.40 -16.72
N GLN A 13 28.64 2.14 -17.63
CA GLN A 13 29.83 1.35 -17.33
C GLN A 13 30.70 2.00 -16.24
N VAL A 14 30.91 3.32 -16.28
CA VAL A 14 31.60 4.09 -15.22
C VAL A 14 30.93 3.88 -13.86
N LEU A 15 29.59 3.93 -13.81
CA LEU A 15 28.85 3.73 -12.56
C LEU A 15 28.98 2.29 -12.04
N MET A 16 28.99 1.30 -12.94
CA MET A 16 29.20 -0.10 -12.58
C MET A 16 30.64 -0.32 -12.06
N THR A 17 31.64 0.18 -12.77
CA THR A 17 33.05 0.08 -12.34
C THR A 17 33.27 0.78 -10.98
N ALA A 18 32.64 1.92 -10.75
CA ALA A 18 32.69 2.61 -9.47
C ALA A 18 32.06 1.80 -8.32
N GLN A 19 30.98 1.11 -8.58
CA GLN A 19 30.31 0.25 -7.62
C GLN A 19 31.10 -1.05 -7.35
N GLU A 20 31.67 -1.65 -8.39
CA GLU A 20 32.55 -2.81 -8.26
C GLU A 20 33.83 -2.48 -7.48
N CYS A 21 34.42 -1.29 -7.73
CA CYS A 21 35.56 -0.79 -6.99
C CYS A 21 35.22 -0.65 -5.49
N ALA A 22 34.12 0.01 -5.14
CA ALA A 22 33.69 0.18 -3.76
C ALA A 22 33.42 -1.16 -3.06
N THR A 23 32.80 -2.11 -3.80
CA THR A 23 32.53 -3.47 -3.26
C THR A 23 33.79 -4.25 -3.03
N ARG A 24 34.76 -4.16 -3.95
CA ARG A 24 36.08 -4.84 -3.83
C ARG A 24 36.91 -4.31 -2.66
N GLU A 25 36.80 -3.02 -2.36
CA GLU A 25 37.47 -2.36 -1.27
C GLU A 25 36.70 -2.45 0.06
N GLY A 26 35.56 -3.18 0.09
CA GLY A 26 34.78 -3.38 1.31
C GLY A 26 34.03 -2.15 1.81
N GLN A 27 33.97 -1.09 1.01
CA GLN A 27 33.32 0.15 1.41
C GLN A 27 31.79 0.09 1.24
N PRO A 28 30.99 0.51 2.25
CA PRO A 28 29.55 0.46 2.17
C PRO A 28 28.92 1.54 1.27
N TYR A 29 29.76 2.47 0.77
CA TYR A 29 29.29 3.62 -0.02
C TYR A 29 30.18 3.91 -1.23
N VAL A 30 29.54 4.23 -2.38
CA VAL A 30 30.23 4.78 -3.55
C VAL A 30 30.50 6.26 -3.35
N GLY A 31 31.77 6.66 -3.28
CA GLY A 31 32.23 8.04 -3.15
C GLY A 31 32.64 8.67 -4.48
N THR A 32 33.04 9.95 -4.47
CA THR A 32 33.47 10.68 -5.68
C THR A 32 34.81 10.16 -6.24
N LEU A 33 35.70 9.58 -5.43
CA LEU A 33 36.92 8.94 -5.89
C LEU A 33 36.65 7.66 -6.69
N HIS A 34 35.64 6.87 -6.32
CA HIS A 34 35.22 5.72 -7.10
C HIS A 34 34.69 6.14 -8.49
N PHE A 35 34.00 7.27 -8.59
CA PHE A 35 33.60 7.82 -9.90
C PHE A 35 34.79 8.27 -10.72
N LEU A 36 35.80 8.90 -10.08
CA LEU A 36 37.02 9.29 -10.75
C LEU A 36 37.81 8.04 -11.26
N TYR A 37 37.88 6.99 -10.46
CA TYR A 37 38.47 5.71 -10.85
C TYR A 37 37.75 5.11 -12.06
N GLY A 38 36.42 5.04 -12.03
CA GLY A 38 35.62 4.52 -13.15
C GLY A 38 35.74 5.34 -14.43
N LEU A 39 35.84 6.67 -14.33
CA LEU A 39 36.07 7.56 -15.47
C LEU A 39 37.44 7.38 -16.13
N LEU A 40 38.48 7.17 -15.34
CA LEU A 40 39.82 6.88 -15.82
C LEU A 40 39.91 5.47 -16.42
N ASP A 41 39.18 4.50 -15.89
CA ASP A 41 39.13 3.12 -16.39
C ASP A 41 38.46 3.00 -17.76
N VAL A 42 37.39 3.76 -18.01
CA VAL A 42 36.68 3.76 -19.31
C VAL A 42 37.50 4.47 -20.42
N GLY A 43 38.57 5.19 -20.08
CA GLY A 43 39.57 5.72 -21.03
C GLY A 43 39.12 6.95 -21.83
N GLU A 44 38.14 7.73 -21.38
CA GLU A 44 37.69 8.99 -22.03
C GLU A 44 38.09 10.23 -21.21
N ALA A 45 39.16 10.16 -20.43
CA ALA A 45 39.63 11.31 -19.70
C ALA A 45 40.24 12.38 -20.62
N PRO A 46 40.15 13.68 -20.26
CA PRO A 46 40.83 14.77 -20.97
C PRO A 46 42.35 14.58 -20.94
N GLU A 47 43.08 15.03 -21.99
CA GLU A 47 44.52 14.93 -22.02
C GLU A 47 45.18 15.76 -20.90
N SER A 48 44.59 16.90 -20.56
CA SER A 48 44.96 17.76 -19.45
C SER A 48 44.89 17.05 -18.10
N VAL A 49 44.05 16.03 -17.94
CA VAL A 49 43.92 15.17 -16.75
C VAL A 49 44.90 14.00 -16.81
N THR A 50 44.94 13.25 -17.94
CA THR A 50 45.78 12.03 -18.08
C THR A 50 47.25 12.29 -18.01
N ARG A 51 47.75 13.55 -18.25
CA ARG A 51 49.13 13.97 -18.07
C ARG A 51 49.58 13.99 -16.58
N HIS A 52 48.63 14.20 -15.68
CA HIS A 52 48.92 14.45 -14.25
C HIS A 52 48.44 13.33 -13.32
N ILE A 53 47.47 12.52 -13.72
CA ILE A 53 46.91 11.47 -12.88
C ILE A 53 46.53 10.25 -13.73
N GLN A 54 46.84 9.07 -13.20
CA GLN A 54 46.46 7.79 -13.76
C GLN A 54 45.54 7.01 -12.79
N LYS A 55 44.92 5.97 -13.28
CA LYS A 55 43.98 5.10 -12.52
C LYS A 55 44.65 4.51 -11.26
N GLU A 56 45.94 4.15 -11.37
CA GLU A 56 46.77 3.59 -10.31
C GLU A 56 46.95 4.56 -9.14
N ASP A 57 47.11 5.87 -9.45
CA ASP A 57 47.19 6.92 -8.42
C ASP A 57 45.93 7.05 -7.57
N VAL A 58 44.76 6.97 -8.24
CA VAL A 58 43.46 7.03 -7.54
C VAL A 58 43.27 5.80 -6.66
N LYS A 59 43.71 4.62 -7.14
CA LYS A 59 43.66 3.38 -6.38
C LYS A 59 44.54 3.44 -5.14
N GLN A 60 45.77 3.97 -5.22
CA GLN A 60 46.64 4.12 -4.04
C GLN A 60 46.00 5.05 -2.98
N VAL A 61 45.28 6.07 -3.38
CA VAL A 61 44.57 6.97 -2.44
C VAL A 61 43.35 6.27 -1.82
N LEU A 62 42.64 5.43 -2.58
CA LEU A 62 41.54 4.64 -2.05
C LEU A 62 42.04 3.60 -1.03
N ASP A 63 43.13 2.89 -1.34
CA ASP A 63 43.75 1.89 -0.44
C ASP A 63 44.23 2.54 0.88
N GLN A 64 44.68 3.81 0.88
CA GLN A 64 45.12 4.53 2.09
C GLN A 64 43.96 5.03 2.98
N ILE A 65 42.74 5.13 2.45
CA ILE A 65 41.57 5.55 3.21
C ILE A 65 40.99 4.40 4.05
N ASP A 66 41.29 3.14 3.71
CA ASP A 66 40.77 1.95 4.41
C ASP A 66 41.35 1.73 5.81
N ASP A 67 42.52 2.29 6.14
CA ASP A 67 43.16 2.12 7.45
C ASP A 67 42.47 2.89 8.60
N GLU A 68 41.55 3.83 8.32
CA GLU A 68 40.92 4.66 9.36
C GLU A 68 39.43 4.36 9.66
N VAL A 69 38.70 3.53 8.87
CA VAL A 69 37.27 3.26 9.07
C VAL A 69 36.92 1.78 8.87
N SER A 70 37.36 0.94 9.79
CA SER A 70 36.85 -0.44 9.93
C SER A 70 35.52 -0.43 10.65
N LEU A 71 34.42 -0.27 9.94
CA LEU A 71 33.06 -0.51 10.42
C LEU A 71 32.41 -1.57 9.53
N HIS A 72 32.12 -2.71 10.15
CA HIS A 72 31.42 -3.92 9.72
C HIS A 72 30.76 -3.95 8.34
N PRO A 73 30.98 -5.01 7.51
CA PRO A 73 30.33 -5.17 6.21
C PRO A 73 28.84 -5.46 6.37
N GLY A 74 28.00 -4.46 6.11
CA GLY A 74 26.55 -4.64 5.99
C GLY A 74 26.23 -5.28 4.64
N HIS A 75 25.57 -6.44 4.64
CA HIS A 75 25.04 -7.09 3.45
C HIS A 75 23.83 -6.29 2.91
N GLY A 76 24.09 -5.28 2.08
CA GLY A 76 23.05 -4.50 1.39
C GLY A 76 23.60 -3.85 0.10
N PRO A 77 22.75 -3.39 -0.83
CA PRO A 77 23.21 -2.69 -2.03
C PRO A 77 24.00 -1.43 -1.64
N VAL A 78 25.19 -1.28 -2.22
CA VAL A 78 26.11 -0.18 -1.94
C VAL A 78 25.42 1.16 -2.25
N GLN A 79 25.31 2.04 -1.26
CA GLN A 79 24.65 3.34 -1.39
C GLN A 79 25.64 4.42 -1.83
N MET A 80 25.16 5.47 -2.49
CA MET A 80 25.98 6.61 -2.90
C MET A 80 26.10 7.64 -1.77
N THR A 81 27.31 8.20 -1.58
CA THR A 81 27.50 9.31 -0.66
C THR A 81 26.75 10.57 -1.14
N PRO A 82 26.33 11.48 -0.24
CA PRO A 82 25.66 12.73 -0.63
C PRO A 82 26.50 13.58 -1.59
N ARG A 83 27.84 13.52 -1.50
CA ARG A 83 28.75 14.24 -2.43
C ARG A 83 28.79 13.58 -3.80
N ALA A 84 28.80 12.25 -3.87
CA ALA A 84 28.72 11.50 -5.13
C ALA A 84 27.38 11.75 -5.85
N ARG A 85 26.28 11.81 -5.11
CA ARG A 85 24.96 12.15 -5.66
C ARG A 85 24.94 13.55 -6.25
N ARG A 86 25.52 14.58 -5.57
CA ARG A 86 25.61 15.93 -6.11
C ARG A 86 26.45 16.02 -7.40
N VAL A 87 27.48 15.21 -7.54
CA VAL A 87 28.28 15.13 -8.78
C VAL A 87 27.41 14.59 -9.93
N LEU A 88 26.59 13.55 -9.69
CA LEU A 88 25.67 13.02 -10.70
C LEU A 88 24.59 14.04 -11.08
N ASP A 89 23.99 14.70 -10.10
CA ASP A 89 23.01 15.75 -10.33
C ASP A 89 23.64 16.90 -11.16
N GLY A 90 24.89 17.28 -10.81
CA GLY A 90 25.69 18.24 -11.59
C GLY A 90 25.92 17.79 -13.03
N SER A 91 26.17 16.51 -13.25
CA SER A 91 26.36 15.95 -14.60
C SER A 91 25.09 16.02 -15.45
N ILE A 92 23.92 15.79 -14.84
CA ILE A 92 22.61 15.93 -15.49
C ILE A 92 22.35 17.41 -15.82
N ILE A 93 22.68 18.33 -14.93
CA ILE A 93 22.52 19.78 -15.16
C ILE A 93 23.42 20.25 -16.32
N GLU A 94 24.69 19.82 -16.36
CA GLU A 94 25.59 20.21 -17.43
C GLU A 94 25.19 19.59 -18.79
N SER A 95 24.67 18.36 -18.83
CA SER A 95 24.12 17.75 -20.04
C SER A 95 22.97 18.59 -20.61
N ARG A 96 22.02 19.00 -19.75
CA ARG A 96 20.88 19.86 -20.15
C ARG A 96 21.33 21.24 -20.61
N ARG A 97 22.35 21.84 -19.91
CA ARG A 97 22.91 23.13 -20.26
C ARG A 97 23.54 23.13 -21.64
N LEU A 98 24.10 22.00 -22.06
CA LEU A 98 24.72 21.81 -23.38
C LEU A 98 23.70 21.36 -24.44
N GLY A 99 22.40 21.24 -24.07
CA GLY A 99 21.32 20.89 -24.99
C GLY A 99 21.37 19.41 -25.41
N GLN A 100 21.84 18.53 -24.56
CA GLN A 100 21.85 17.07 -24.82
C GLN A 100 20.78 16.35 -23.97
N LEU A 101 20.13 15.34 -24.54
CA LEU A 101 19.09 14.55 -23.91
C LEU A 101 19.64 13.36 -23.09
N TYR A 102 20.96 13.16 -23.12
CA TYR A 102 21.64 12.05 -22.46
C TYR A 102 22.87 12.55 -21.67
N VAL A 103 23.24 11.80 -20.64
CA VAL A 103 24.44 12.06 -19.83
C VAL A 103 25.56 11.12 -20.28
N GLY A 104 26.59 11.66 -20.88
CA GLY A 104 27.81 10.94 -21.27
C GLY A 104 28.92 11.07 -20.23
N THR A 105 30.06 10.39 -20.47
CA THR A 105 31.26 10.44 -19.62
C THR A 105 31.82 11.87 -19.51
N GLU A 106 31.72 12.66 -20.57
CA GLU A 106 32.15 14.06 -20.59
C GLU A 106 31.34 14.91 -19.57
N HIS A 107 30.03 14.63 -19.45
CA HIS A 107 29.18 15.33 -18.49
C HIS A 107 29.49 14.92 -17.05
N MET A 108 29.91 13.67 -16.82
CA MET A 108 30.36 13.22 -15.50
C MET A 108 31.67 13.92 -15.10
N TRP A 109 32.60 14.11 -16.04
CA TRP A 109 33.80 14.91 -15.80
C TRP A 109 33.46 16.36 -15.45
N LEU A 110 32.57 17.00 -16.23
CA LEU A 110 32.10 18.37 -15.94
C LEU A 110 31.43 18.45 -14.57
N GLY A 111 30.68 17.42 -14.15
CA GLY A 111 30.05 17.35 -12.83
C GLY A 111 31.07 17.28 -11.68
N ILE A 112 32.19 16.59 -11.85
CA ILE A 112 33.29 16.56 -10.88
C ILE A 112 33.97 17.94 -10.81
N LEU A 113 34.35 18.50 -11.96
CA LEU A 113 35.03 19.80 -12.06
C LEU A 113 34.17 20.98 -11.55
N ALA A 114 32.84 20.87 -11.63
CA ALA A 114 31.91 21.87 -11.13
C ALA A 114 31.74 21.81 -9.58
N ASN A 115 32.25 20.77 -8.90
CA ASN A 115 32.12 20.59 -7.46
C ASN A 115 33.51 20.60 -6.76
N PRO A 116 34.15 21.76 -6.52
CA PRO A 116 35.48 21.86 -5.96
C PRO A 116 35.62 21.26 -4.55
N ASN A 117 34.51 21.13 -3.81
CA ASN A 117 34.48 20.56 -2.46
C ASN A 117 34.34 19.04 -2.43
N CYS A 118 34.51 18.32 -3.53
CA CYS A 118 34.51 16.86 -3.56
C CYS A 118 35.93 16.31 -3.58
N LYS A 119 36.15 15.14 -2.92
CA LYS A 119 37.47 14.50 -2.82
C LYS A 119 38.14 14.22 -4.18
N ALA A 120 37.36 13.94 -5.21
CA ALA A 120 37.86 13.76 -6.57
C ALA A 120 38.46 15.08 -7.14
N ALA A 121 37.77 16.20 -6.97
CA ALA A 121 38.28 17.50 -7.42
C ALA A 121 39.47 17.97 -6.60
N GLU A 122 39.50 17.73 -5.29
CA GLU A 122 40.63 17.99 -4.40
C GLU A 122 41.91 17.20 -4.84
N LEU A 123 41.73 15.90 -5.17
CA LEU A 123 42.82 15.08 -5.68
C LEU A 123 43.39 15.58 -7.02
N LEU A 124 42.48 15.95 -7.96
CA LEU A 124 42.88 16.53 -9.24
C LEU A 124 43.67 17.84 -9.06
N ALA A 125 43.24 18.72 -8.18
CA ALA A 125 43.92 19.96 -7.86
C ALA A 125 45.30 19.71 -7.20
N HIS A 126 45.39 18.74 -6.27
CA HIS A 126 46.66 18.34 -5.61
C HIS A 126 47.67 17.77 -6.59
N ARG A 127 47.21 17.13 -7.68
CA ARG A 127 48.08 16.59 -8.74
C ARG A 127 48.40 17.62 -9.83
N GLY A 128 47.98 18.87 -9.67
CA GLY A 128 48.28 19.98 -10.57
C GLY A 128 47.44 20.04 -11.83
N VAL A 129 46.26 19.44 -11.85
CA VAL A 129 45.29 19.53 -12.95
C VAL A 129 44.60 20.88 -12.90
N ASP A 130 44.70 21.66 -13.98
CA ASP A 130 43.93 22.90 -14.13
C ASP A 130 42.47 22.57 -14.53
N ALA A 131 41.55 22.85 -13.62
CA ALA A 131 40.14 22.60 -13.83
C ALA A 131 39.54 23.42 -15.02
N SER A 132 40.09 24.59 -15.29
CA SER A 132 39.67 25.47 -16.39
C SER A 132 40.09 24.89 -17.74
N GLU A 133 41.34 24.42 -17.85
CA GLU A 133 41.86 23.78 -19.07
C GLU A 133 41.12 22.47 -19.37
N ALA A 134 40.94 21.64 -18.36
CA ALA A 134 40.18 20.37 -18.50
C ALA A 134 38.71 20.60 -18.92
N ARG A 135 38.07 21.66 -18.41
CA ARG A 135 36.73 22.04 -18.77
C ARG A 135 36.61 22.52 -20.23
N GLU A 136 37.57 23.35 -20.67
CA GLU A 136 37.58 23.84 -22.07
C GLU A 136 37.83 22.70 -23.06
N GLU A 137 38.71 21.76 -22.75
CA GLU A 137 38.97 20.56 -23.56
C GLU A 137 37.70 19.69 -23.68
N LEU A 138 36.98 19.47 -22.60
CA LEU A 138 35.73 18.71 -22.62
C LEU A 138 34.65 19.41 -23.45
N LEU A 139 34.51 20.70 -23.29
CA LEU A 139 33.57 21.50 -24.08
C LEU A 139 33.93 21.51 -25.58
N ALA A 140 35.21 21.52 -25.92
CA ALA A 140 35.66 21.42 -27.31
C ALA A 140 35.34 20.03 -27.88
N ARG A 141 35.57 18.94 -27.16
CA ARG A 141 35.20 17.57 -27.58
C ARG A 141 33.68 17.42 -27.81
N ILE A 142 32.86 18.00 -26.92
CA ILE A 142 31.41 17.98 -27.06
C ILE A 142 30.95 18.74 -28.30
N ARG A 143 31.60 19.89 -28.59
CA ARG A 143 31.32 20.68 -29.81
C ARG A 143 31.72 19.96 -31.09
N GLN A 144 32.88 19.29 -31.12
CA GLN A 144 33.32 18.48 -32.25
C GLN A 144 32.38 17.33 -32.54
N ARG A 145 31.94 16.56 -31.52
CA ARG A 145 30.96 15.49 -31.70
C ARG A 145 29.61 16.00 -32.21
N LYS A 146 29.23 17.23 -31.86
CA LYS A 146 27.99 17.87 -32.36
C LYS A 146 28.13 18.28 -33.86
N ALA A 147 29.35 18.51 -34.35
CA ALA A 147 29.62 18.83 -35.73
C ALA A 147 29.71 17.59 -36.62
N GLU A 148 30.07 16.43 -36.08
CA GLU A 148 30.19 15.15 -36.78
C GLU A 148 28.88 14.33 -36.87
N THR A 149 27.83 14.70 -36.12
CA THR A 149 26.47 14.18 -36.33
C THR A 149 25.82 14.98 -37.46
N PRO A 150 25.41 14.34 -38.59
CA PRO A 150 24.77 15.09 -39.66
C PRO A 150 23.46 15.71 -39.19
N THR A 151 23.44 17.02 -39.11
CA THR A 151 22.23 17.83 -38.95
C THR A 151 21.36 17.66 -40.20
N PRO A 152 20.07 17.37 -40.10
CA PRO A 152 19.17 17.37 -41.23
C PRO A 152 19.18 18.79 -41.83
N PRO A 153 19.27 18.95 -43.20
CA PRO A 153 19.43 20.22 -43.85
C PRO A 153 18.12 20.99 -43.86
N PHE A 154 17.99 21.97 -42.97
CA PHE A 154 16.94 22.96 -43.08
C PHE A 154 17.39 24.29 -42.42
N ALA A 155 18.15 25.09 -43.16
CA ALA A 155 18.20 26.53 -43.04
C ALA A 155 19.24 27.08 -44.06
N ALA A 156 18.86 27.32 -45.29
CA ALA A 156 19.40 28.36 -46.13
C ALA A 156 18.51 28.49 -47.37
N MET A 157 17.55 29.40 -47.37
CA MET A 157 16.98 29.95 -48.59
C MET A 157 17.62 31.33 -48.74
N GLY A 158 18.53 31.40 -49.70
CA GLY A 158 19.05 32.62 -50.31
C GLY A 158 18.99 32.47 -51.82
N ASP A 159 18.40 33.43 -52.48
CA ASP A 159 18.13 33.59 -53.89
C ASP A 159 19.19 33.10 -54.86
N GLY A 160 18.74 32.50 -56.00
CA GLY A 160 19.61 32.28 -57.19
C GLY A 160 18.99 31.40 -58.25
N ASN A 161 18.46 32.06 -59.26
CA ASN A 161 17.98 31.61 -60.58
C ASN A 161 18.88 30.59 -61.31
N GLY A 162 18.31 29.54 -61.90
CA GLY A 162 19.04 28.76 -62.90
C GLY A 162 18.38 27.40 -63.27
N ASP A 163 17.79 27.38 -64.46
CA ASP A 163 17.26 26.24 -65.24
C ASP A 163 18.21 25.05 -65.29
N ASN A 164 17.73 23.85 -64.92
CA ASN A 164 18.01 22.64 -65.68
C ASN A 164 17.08 21.42 -65.32
N ARG A 165 16.32 20.98 -66.30
CA ARG A 165 15.47 19.79 -66.24
C ARG A 165 16.32 18.52 -66.32
N GLN A 166 16.27 17.66 -65.32
CA GLN A 166 16.47 16.18 -65.50
C GLN A 166 15.83 15.39 -64.40
N GLN A 167 15.00 14.48 -64.82
CA GLN A 167 14.42 13.23 -64.25
C GLN A 167 14.44 13.02 -62.72
N VAL A 168 13.22 13.00 -62.15
CA VAL A 168 12.90 12.73 -60.78
C VAL A 168 12.61 11.24 -60.56
N PRO A 169 13.27 10.52 -59.63
CA PRO A 169 12.77 9.25 -59.11
C PRO A 169 11.61 9.51 -58.14
N GLN A 170 10.55 8.74 -58.21
CA GLN A 170 9.35 8.82 -57.38
C GLN A 170 9.71 8.77 -55.88
N MET A 171 9.43 9.86 -55.15
CA MET A 171 9.47 9.91 -53.72
C MET A 171 8.23 9.24 -53.09
N PRO A 172 8.36 8.57 -51.92
CA PRO A 172 7.21 8.13 -51.17
C PRO A 172 6.35 9.32 -50.67
N PRO A 173 5.06 9.13 -50.42
CA PRO A 173 4.13 10.20 -50.10
C PRO A 173 4.58 11.02 -48.88
N PRO A 174 4.33 12.34 -48.85
CA PRO A 174 4.77 13.20 -47.76
C PRO A 174 4.11 12.81 -46.42
N ARG A 175 4.93 12.57 -45.40
CA ARG A 175 4.46 12.48 -44.01
C ARG A 175 3.69 13.76 -43.68
N ARG A 176 2.46 13.59 -43.17
CA ARG A 176 1.57 14.69 -42.80
C ARG A 176 2.28 15.65 -41.82
N LYS A 177 2.04 16.93 -41.98
CA LYS A 177 2.60 18.04 -41.18
C LYS A 177 2.17 18.05 -39.69
N ASP A 178 1.48 17.01 -39.25
CA ASP A 178 0.83 16.95 -37.93
C ASP A 178 1.79 16.64 -36.76
N ASP A 179 3.01 16.15 -37.00
CA ASP A 179 3.94 15.70 -35.94
C ASP A 179 4.71 16.85 -35.24
N GLN A 180 4.44 18.12 -35.55
CA GLN A 180 5.11 19.29 -34.94
C GLN A 180 4.15 20.26 -34.23
N SER A 181 2.86 19.91 -34.07
CA SER A 181 1.89 20.78 -33.42
C SER A 181 2.02 20.67 -31.90
N ALA A 182 1.79 21.79 -31.18
CA ALA A 182 1.78 21.76 -29.69
C ALA A 182 0.68 20.84 -29.16
N LEU A 183 -0.43 20.70 -29.91
CA LEU A 183 -1.50 19.79 -29.61
C LEU A 183 -1.06 18.31 -29.72
N ALA A 184 -0.22 17.96 -30.68
CA ALA A 184 0.33 16.62 -30.82
C ALA A 184 1.39 16.28 -29.76
N GLN A 185 2.07 17.32 -29.24
CA GLN A 185 3.08 17.14 -28.19
C GLN A 185 2.49 16.90 -26.80
N TYR A 186 1.36 17.55 -26.47
CA TYR A 186 0.74 17.53 -25.12
C TYR A 186 -0.64 16.90 -25.10
N GLY A 187 -1.18 16.50 -26.26
CA GLY A 187 -2.51 15.92 -26.40
C GLY A 187 -2.47 14.49 -26.93
N ARG A 188 -3.32 13.61 -26.35
CA ARG A 188 -3.62 12.28 -26.87
C ARG A 188 -4.93 12.32 -27.64
N ASP A 189 -4.91 12.03 -28.93
CA ASP A 189 -6.11 11.97 -29.77
C ASP A 189 -6.84 10.64 -29.55
N LEU A 190 -7.93 10.67 -28.78
CA LEU A 190 -8.73 9.51 -28.44
C LEU A 190 -9.50 8.97 -29.64
N THR A 191 -9.89 9.85 -30.58
CA THR A 191 -10.59 9.43 -31.81
C THR A 191 -9.67 8.61 -32.70
N ARG A 192 -8.41 9.04 -32.85
CA ARG A 192 -7.39 8.27 -33.58
C ARG A 192 -7.05 6.94 -32.89
N CYS A 193 -6.99 6.93 -31.54
CA CYS A 193 -6.83 5.68 -30.80
C CYS A 193 -8.01 4.74 -31.00
N ALA A 194 -9.25 5.27 -31.10
CA ALA A 194 -10.44 4.49 -31.42
C ALA A 194 -10.40 3.91 -32.84
N GLU A 195 -9.93 4.69 -33.85
CA GLU A 195 -9.74 4.20 -35.23
C GLU A 195 -8.73 3.04 -35.32
N ASN A 196 -7.69 3.07 -34.45
CA ASN A 196 -6.65 2.04 -34.40
C ASN A 196 -7.00 0.85 -33.47
N ASP A 197 -8.19 0.83 -32.88
CA ASP A 197 -8.62 -0.18 -31.88
C ASP A 197 -7.70 -0.28 -30.65
N GLU A 198 -7.11 0.87 -30.24
CA GLU A 198 -6.23 0.97 -29.08
C GLU A 198 -6.98 1.26 -27.78
N LEU A 199 -8.28 1.65 -27.84
CA LEU A 199 -9.10 1.94 -26.68
C LEU A 199 -9.85 0.71 -26.19
N ASP A 200 -10.02 0.62 -24.87
CA ASP A 200 -10.81 -0.43 -24.25
C ASP A 200 -12.30 -0.34 -24.62
N PRO A 201 -13.02 -1.46 -24.75
CA PRO A 201 -14.44 -1.46 -25.02
C PRO A 201 -15.18 -0.83 -23.82
N VAL A 202 -16.06 0.14 -24.10
CA VAL A 202 -16.86 0.82 -23.07
C VAL A 202 -18.23 0.15 -22.94
N ILE A 203 -18.52 -0.40 -21.78
CA ILE A 203 -19.70 -1.19 -21.48
C ILE A 203 -20.49 -0.53 -20.34
N GLY A 204 -21.85 -0.49 -20.45
CA GLY A 204 -22.74 -0.05 -19.39
C GLY A 204 -22.77 1.46 -19.13
N ARG A 205 -22.22 2.30 -20.03
CA ARG A 205 -22.19 3.78 -19.88
C ARG A 205 -23.01 4.52 -20.94
N ASP A 206 -23.98 3.86 -21.53
CA ASP A 206 -24.79 4.42 -22.62
C ASP A 206 -25.59 5.66 -22.20
N THR A 207 -26.07 5.70 -20.97
CA THR A 207 -26.86 6.82 -20.42
C THR A 207 -26.00 8.06 -20.24
N GLU A 208 -24.79 7.92 -19.68
CA GLU A 208 -23.85 9.00 -19.46
C GLU A 208 -23.29 9.55 -20.79
N ILE A 209 -22.93 8.65 -21.72
CA ILE A 209 -22.48 9.06 -23.07
C ILE A 209 -23.58 9.80 -23.81
N THR A 210 -24.83 9.31 -23.76
CA THR A 210 -25.97 9.98 -24.38
C THR A 210 -26.21 11.35 -23.76
N ARG A 211 -26.09 11.46 -22.43
CA ARG A 211 -26.19 12.75 -21.73
C ARG A 211 -25.08 13.71 -22.11
N LEU A 212 -23.87 13.22 -22.26
CA LEU A 212 -22.71 13.98 -22.68
C LEU A 212 -22.92 14.53 -24.10
N ILE A 213 -23.38 13.70 -25.05
CA ILE A 213 -23.75 14.12 -26.42
C ILE A 213 -24.83 15.19 -26.38
N GLN A 214 -25.90 15.02 -25.60
CA GLN A 214 -26.98 16.02 -25.46
C GLN A 214 -26.47 17.38 -25.01
N ILE A 215 -25.49 17.41 -24.10
CA ILE A 215 -24.91 18.65 -23.59
C ILE A 215 -24.04 19.31 -24.67
N LEU A 216 -23.19 18.55 -25.36
CA LEU A 216 -22.28 19.05 -26.39
C LEU A 216 -22.99 19.74 -27.56
N ILE A 217 -24.20 19.30 -27.91
CA ILE A 217 -25.00 19.91 -29.00
C ILE A 217 -25.86 21.12 -28.55
N ARG A 218 -25.83 21.49 -27.26
CA ARG A 218 -26.58 22.67 -26.77
C ARG A 218 -26.01 23.96 -27.31
N ARG A 219 -26.84 24.96 -27.48
CA ARG A 219 -26.42 26.32 -27.88
C ARG A 219 -25.62 27.05 -26.79
N THR A 220 -25.96 26.81 -25.53
CA THR A 220 -25.31 27.39 -24.33
C THR A 220 -25.12 26.32 -23.27
N LYS A 221 -24.14 26.49 -22.39
CA LYS A 221 -23.73 25.48 -21.41
C LYS A 221 -23.45 24.12 -22.09
N ASN A 222 -22.66 24.20 -23.18
CA ASN A 222 -22.30 23.05 -24.02
C ASN A 222 -20.99 22.38 -23.61
N ASN A 223 -20.47 22.66 -22.42
CA ASN A 223 -19.30 22.02 -21.86
C ASN A 223 -19.74 21.09 -20.72
N PRO A 224 -19.75 19.76 -20.90
CA PRO A 224 -20.06 18.82 -19.83
C PRO A 224 -18.86 18.70 -18.87
N VAL A 225 -19.16 18.44 -17.59
CA VAL A 225 -18.19 18.02 -16.60
C VAL A 225 -18.66 16.72 -15.95
N LEU A 226 -17.85 15.66 -16.08
CA LEU A 226 -18.10 14.36 -15.48
C LEU A 226 -17.70 14.43 -14.00
N ILE A 227 -18.66 14.14 -13.12
CA ILE A 227 -18.46 14.19 -11.67
C ILE A 227 -18.68 12.81 -11.10
N GLY A 228 -17.72 12.30 -10.37
CA GLY A 228 -17.83 11.00 -9.72
C GLY A 228 -16.57 10.68 -8.93
N GLU A 229 -16.64 9.63 -8.12
CA GLU A 229 -15.51 9.17 -7.32
C GLU A 229 -14.34 8.68 -8.19
N PRO A 230 -13.11 8.63 -7.65
CA PRO A 230 -11.97 8.06 -8.39
C PRO A 230 -12.23 6.60 -8.77
N GLY A 231 -11.85 6.18 -9.98
CA GLY A 231 -11.98 4.79 -10.40
C GLY A 231 -13.37 4.34 -10.90
N VAL A 232 -14.39 5.24 -10.93
CA VAL A 232 -15.74 4.86 -11.44
C VAL A 232 -15.84 4.83 -12.98
N GLY A 233 -14.76 5.16 -13.71
CA GLY A 233 -14.74 5.12 -15.18
C GLY A 233 -15.15 6.42 -15.88
N LYS A 234 -14.85 7.59 -15.30
CA LYS A 234 -15.11 8.89 -15.93
C LYS A 234 -14.42 9.04 -17.30
N SER A 235 -13.16 8.65 -17.40
CA SER A 235 -12.38 8.72 -18.65
C SER A 235 -12.91 7.75 -19.70
N ALA A 236 -13.40 6.55 -19.28
CA ALA A 236 -14.03 5.58 -20.16
C ALA A 236 -15.30 6.13 -20.85
N VAL A 237 -16.09 7.00 -20.18
CA VAL A 237 -17.26 7.66 -20.81
C VAL A 237 -16.82 8.53 -21.99
N VAL A 238 -15.67 9.21 -21.90
CA VAL A 238 -15.13 10.04 -22.98
C VAL A 238 -14.52 9.18 -24.09
N GLU A 239 -13.87 8.09 -23.75
CA GLU A 239 -13.37 7.09 -24.72
C GLU A 239 -14.52 6.47 -25.49
N GLY A 240 -15.65 6.14 -24.81
CA GLY A 240 -16.88 5.67 -25.44
C GLY A 240 -17.51 6.69 -26.38
N LEU A 241 -17.42 7.98 -26.07
CA LEU A 241 -17.81 9.04 -27.00
C LEU A 241 -16.94 9.01 -28.26
N ALA A 242 -15.61 8.89 -28.11
CA ALA A 242 -14.69 8.81 -29.25
C ALA A 242 -14.98 7.59 -30.13
N GLN A 243 -15.24 6.42 -29.55
CA GLN A 243 -15.64 5.21 -30.27
C GLN A 243 -16.97 5.40 -31.03
N ARG A 244 -17.98 6.09 -30.43
CA ARG A 244 -19.25 6.39 -31.12
C ARG A 244 -19.08 7.37 -32.27
N ILE A 245 -18.18 8.36 -32.16
CA ILE A 245 -17.86 9.29 -33.23
C ILE A 245 -17.26 8.53 -34.43
N VAL A 246 -16.30 7.64 -34.18
CA VAL A 246 -15.68 6.81 -35.23
C VAL A 246 -16.68 5.86 -35.87
N ALA A 247 -17.56 5.23 -35.07
CA ALA A 247 -18.61 4.36 -35.55
C ALA A 247 -19.77 5.09 -36.29
N GLY A 248 -19.78 6.44 -36.29
CA GLY A 248 -20.86 7.24 -36.87
C GLY A 248 -22.17 7.23 -36.08
N ASN A 249 -22.16 6.76 -34.83
CA ASN A 249 -23.33 6.66 -33.97
C ASN A 249 -23.54 7.92 -33.12
N VAL A 250 -23.38 9.10 -33.74
CA VAL A 250 -23.54 10.41 -33.13
C VAL A 250 -24.34 11.33 -34.08
N PRO A 251 -25.00 12.40 -33.58
CA PRO A 251 -25.64 13.39 -34.41
C PRO A 251 -24.67 14.10 -35.37
N ASP A 252 -25.17 14.55 -36.54
CA ASP A 252 -24.36 15.17 -37.60
C ASP A 252 -23.43 16.30 -37.13
N MET A 253 -23.85 17.03 -36.07
CA MET A 253 -23.02 18.10 -35.48
C MET A 253 -21.73 17.62 -34.82
N LEU A 254 -21.65 16.38 -34.45
CA LEU A 254 -20.47 15.75 -33.83
C LEU A 254 -19.71 14.83 -34.81
N MET A 255 -20.26 14.58 -35.98
CA MET A 255 -19.55 13.81 -37.01
C MET A 255 -18.27 14.52 -37.44
N GLY A 256 -17.18 13.78 -37.53
CA GLY A 256 -15.86 14.31 -37.89
C GLY A 256 -15.17 15.16 -36.83
N LYS A 257 -15.75 15.28 -35.63
CA LYS A 257 -15.07 15.88 -34.48
C LYS A 257 -14.01 14.93 -33.92
N ARG A 258 -12.92 15.49 -33.42
CA ARG A 258 -11.85 14.74 -32.74
C ARG A 258 -11.87 15.03 -31.24
N VAL A 259 -11.80 14.01 -30.44
CA VAL A 259 -11.68 14.12 -28.99
C VAL A 259 -10.19 14.03 -28.62
N VAL A 260 -9.64 15.10 -28.06
CA VAL A 260 -8.23 15.15 -27.67
C VAL A 260 -8.11 15.35 -26.17
N SER A 261 -7.49 14.40 -25.50
CA SER A 261 -7.18 14.46 -24.05
C SER A 261 -5.91 15.28 -23.84
N LEU A 262 -5.94 16.29 -22.98
CA LEU A 262 -4.80 17.16 -22.67
C LEU A 262 -4.09 16.66 -21.42
N ASP A 263 -2.80 16.39 -21.53
CA ASP A 263 -1.92 16.05 -20.39
C ASP A 263 -1.32 17.32 -19.77
N ILE A 264 -1.97 17.76 -18.69
CA ILE A 264 -1.53 18.93 -17.92
C ILE A 264 -0.20 18.68 -17.22
N GLY A 265 0.03 17.43 -16.75
CA GLY A 265 1.27 17.05 -16.09
C GLY A 265 2.48 17.26 -17.00
N SER A 266 2.39 16.79 -18.25
CA SER A 266 3.44 16.98 -19.27
C SER A 266 3.64 18.44 -19.64
N MET A 267 2.60 19.28 -19.60
CA MET A 267 2.70 20.71 -19.88
C MET A 267 3.43 21.49 -18.77
N VAL A 268 3.26 21.09 -17.52
CA VAL A 268 3.94 21.67 -16.35
C VAL A 268 5.36 21.12 -16.22
N ALA A 269 5.58 19.86 -16.58
CA ALA A 269 6.89 19.23 -16.52
C ALA A 269 7.90 19.98 -17.40
N GLY A 270 9.03 20.38 -16.80
CA GLY A 270 10.12 21.10 -17.50
C GLY A 270 9.88 22.60 -17.72
N SER A 271 8.76 23.18 -17.28
CA SER A 271 8.59 24.62 -17.24
C SER A 271 9.32 25.18 -16.01
N LYS A 272 10.38 25.98 -16.22
CA LYS A 272 11.12 26.64 -15.13
C LYS A 272 10.45 27.91 -14.64
N TYR A 273 9.62 28.52 -15.46
CA TYR A 273 8.95 29.80 -15.19
C TYR A 273 7.45 29.69 -15.51
N ARG A 274 6.64 30.37 -14.70
CA ARG A 274 5.18 30.45 -14.86
C ARG A 274 4.76 30.85 -16.30
N GLY A 275 5.49 31.75 -16.95
CA GLY A 275 5.20 32.22 -18.32
C GLY A 275 5.31 31.12 -19.38
N GLU A 276 6.19 30.14 -19.21
CA GLU A 276 6.38 29.05 -20.19
C GLU A 276 5.15 28.11 -20.25
N PHE A 277 4.55 27.78 -19.10
CA PHE A 277 3.31 27.02 -19.07
C PHE A 277 2.13 27.78 -19.68
N GLU A 278 2.00 29.08 -19.34
CA GLU A 278 0.94 29.92 -19.90
C GLU A 278 1.08 30.04 -21.43
N GLU A 279 2.30 30.15 -21.95
CA GLU A 279 2.58 30.20 -23.38
C GLU A 279 2.24 28.87 -24.07
N ARG A 280 2.64 27.73 -23.49
CA ARG A 280 2.31 26.40 -24.03
C ARG A 280 0.80 26.19 -24.10
N LEU A 281 0.06 26.53 -23.02
CA LEU A 281 -1.39 26.44 -23.00
C LEU A 281 -2.06 27.36 -24.05
N LYS A 282 -1.58 28.60 -24.20
CA LYS A 282 -2.09 29.51 -25.21
C LYS A 282 -1.85 29.00 -26.64
N ASN A 283 -0.69 28.37 -26.90
CA ASN A 283 -0.37 27.78 -28.20
C ASN A 283 -1.31 26.61 -28.51
N VAL A 284 -1.54 25.68 -27.56
CA VAL A 284 -2.48 24.58 -27.72
C VAL A 284 -3.90 25.09 -27.97
N LEU A 285 -4.38 26.09 -27.21
CA LEU A 285 -5.70 26.67 -27.41
C LEU A 285 -5.85 27.36 -28.78
N SER A 286 -4.81 28.07 -29.23
CA SER A 286 -4.78 28.69 -30.56
C SER A 286 -4.85 27.65 -31.69
N GLU A 287 -4.20 26.50 -31.53
CA GLU A 287 -4.30 25.40 -32.50
C GLU A 287 -5.70 24.77 -32.51
N ILE A 288 -6.31 24.53 -31.33
CA ILE A 288 -7.69 24.01 -31.21
C ILE A 288 -8.68 24.97 -31.90
N GLN A 289 -8.56 26.28 -31.65
CA GLN A 289 -9.41 27.28 -32.27
C GLN A 289 -9.27 27.31 -33.80
N LYS A 290 -8.05 27.19 -34.34
CA LYS A 290 -7.79 27.13 -35.79
C LYS A 290 -8.32 25.84 -36.43
N ALA A 291 -8.24 24.72 -35.74
CA ALA A 291 -8.72 23.43 -36.21
C ALA A 291 -10.27 23.39 -36.27
N GLY A 292 -10.95 23.90 -35.24
CA GLY A 292 -12.41 24.00 -35.16
C GLY A 292 -13.19 22.68 -35.03
N ASP A 293 -12.50 21.55 -35.16
CA ASP A 293 -13.05 20.19 -35.10
C ASP A 293 -12.71 19.46 -33.81
N VAL A 294 -12.01 20.10 -32.87
CA VAL A 294 -11.48 19.47 -31.65
C VAL A 294 -12.42 19.66 -30.46
N LEU A 295 -12.75 18.56 -29.80
CA LEU A 295 -13.36 18.51 -28.46
C LEU A 295 -12.25 18.24 -27.45
N LEU A 296 -11.97 19.22 -26.60
CA LEU A 296 -10.88 19.11 -25.61
C LEU A 296 -11.36 18.33 -24.40
N PHE A 297 -10.69 17.25 -24.03
CA PHE A 297 -10.90 16.56 -22.77
C PHE A 297 -9.82 16.93 -21.75
N ILE A 298 -10.24 17.28 -20.55
CA ILE A 298 -9.37 17.61 -19.43
C ILE A 298 -9.73 16.72 -18.26
N ASP A 299 -8.87 15.77 -17.98
CA ASP A 299 -8.99 14.97 -16.77
C ASP A 299 -8.44 15.75 -15.57
N GLU A 300 -8.93 15.45 -14.38
CA GLU A 300 -8.61 16.21 -13.15
C GLU A 300 -8.70 17.73 -13.33
N MET A 301 -9.82 18.20 -13.91
CA MET A 301 -10.00 19.62 -14.28
C MET A 301 -9.73 20.59 -13.11
N HIS A 302 -9.88 20.13 -11.87
CA HIS A 302 -9.58 20.92 -10.66
C HIS A 302 -8.11 21.37 -10.59
N THR A 303 -7.17 20.63 -11.20
CA THR A 303 -5.75 20.98 -11.24
C THR A 303 -5.50 22.29 -11.99
N ILE A 304 -6.35 22.62 -12.97
CA ILE A 304 -6.27 23.86 -13.74
C ILE A 304 -6.92 25.02 -12.99
N VAL A 305 -8.00 24.74 -12.23
CA VAL A 305 -8.85 25.79 -11.61
C VAL A 305 -8.43 26.06 -10.16
N GLY A 306 -7.90 25.06 -9.47
CA GLY A 306 -7.59 25.11 -8.02
C GLY A 306 -6.19 25.57 -7.66
N ALA A 307 -5.31 25.71 -8.61
CA ALA A 307 -3.92 26.06 -8.38
C ALA A 307 -3.67 27.53 -7.89
N GLY A 308 -4.72 28.29 -7.55
CA GLY A 308 -4.67 29.74 -7.23
C GLY A 308 -4.62 30.14 -5.75
N SER A 309 -4.66 29.22 -4.78
CA SER A 309 -4.75 29.58 -3.35
C SER A 309 -3.41 29.72 -2.59
N ALA A 310 -2.31 29.27 -3.17
CA ALA A 310 -0.97 29.49 -2.61
C ALA A 310 -0.25 30.60 -3.41
N GLU A 311 0.45 31.51 -2.75
CA GLU A 311 1.28 32.54 -3.40
C GLU A 311 2.26 31.88 -4.40
N GLY A 312 1.96 31.99 -5.71
CA GLY A 312 2.78 31.42 -6.79
C GLY A 312 2.13 30.32 -7.64
N SER A 313 0.87 29.93 -7.39
CA SER A 313 0.20 28.85 -8.12
C SER A 313 -0.31 29.30 -9.52
N LEU A 314 -0.37 28.31 -10.44
CA LEU A 314 -0.71 28.46 -11.85
C LEU A 314 -2.22 28.71 -12.02
N ASP A 315 -2.64 29.91 -12.42
CA ASP A 315 -4.05 30.21 -12.70
C ASP A 315 -4.36 30.05 -14.20
N ALA A 316 -4.35 28.78 -14.66
CA ALA A 316 -4.71 28.45 -16.04
C ALA A 316 -6.19 28.70 -16.35
N ALA A 317 -7.03 28.82 -15.31
CA ALA A 317 -8.44 29.13 -15.47
C ALA A 317 -8.65 30.49 -16.16
N ASN A 318 -7.81 31.48 -15.85
CA ASN A 318 -7.92 32.79 -16.45
C ASN A 318 -7.61 32.80 -17.96
N ILE A 319 -6.87 31.82 -18.46
CA ILE A 319 -6.57 31.64 -19.90
C ILE A 319 -7.75 30.94 -20.61
N LEU A 320 -8.40 29.95 -19.93
CA LEU A 320 -9.52 29.20 -20.49
C LEU A 320 -10.84 29.99 -20.48
N LYS A 321 -11.10 30.78 -19.41
CA LYS A 321 -12.36 31.53 -19.23
C LYS A 321 -12.78 32.36 -20.45
N PRO A 322 -11.90 33.13 -21.11
CA PRO A 322 -12.26 33.93 -22.32
C PRO A 322 -12.68 33.05 -23.50
N ALA A 323 -11.99 31.95 -23.78
CA ALA A 323 -12.27 31.04 -24.89
C ALA A 323 -13.61 30.30 -24.67
N LEU A 324 -13.86 29.81 -23.42
CA LEU A 324 -15.12 29.22 -23.02
C LEU A 324 -16.29 30.24 -23.06
N ALA A 325 -16.02 31.49 -22.70
CA ALA A 325 -17.04 32.54 -22.69
C ALA A 325 -17.53 32.90 -24.11
N ARG A 326 -16.62 32.91 -25.09
CA ARG A 326 -16.93 33.21 -26.50
C ARG A 326 -17.48 32.00 -27.26
N GLY A 327 -17.45 30.80 -26.67
CA GLY A 327 -17.87 29.55 -27.33
C GLY A 327 -16.88 29.07 -28.39
N GLU A 328 -15.64 29.56 -28.33
CA GLU A 328 -14.55 29.22 -29.28
C GLU A 328 -13.90 27.87 -28.89
N LEU A 329 -14.17 27.38 -27.70
CA LEU A 329 -13.67 26.13 -27.17
C LEU A 329 -14.81 25.28 -26.65
N GLN A 330 -14.90 24.03 -27.10
CA GLN A 330 -15.72 22.99 -26.48
C GLN A 330 -14.83 22.09 -25.61
N CYS A 331 -15.19 21.98 -24.35
CA CYS A 331 -14.39 21.25 -23.36
C CYS A 331 -15.26 20.24 -22.59
N ILE A 332 -14.72 19.04 -22.39
CA ILE A 332 -15.24 18.02 -21.51
C ILE A 332 -14.30 17.98 -20.30
N GLY A 333 -14.81 18.21 -19.10
CA GLY A 333 -14.02 18.07 -17.86
C GLY A 333 -14.34 16.78 -17.13
N ALA A 334 -13.40 16.26 -16.35
CA ALA A 334 -13.63 15.22 -15.37
C ALA A 334 -13.05 15.64 -14.01
N THR A 335 -13.77 15.37 -12.92
CA THR A 335 -13.32 15.70 -11.56
C THR A 335 -14.11 14.90 -10.52
N THR A 336 -13.74 15.00 -9.24
CA THR A 336 -14.50 14.46 -8.13
C THR A 336 -15.58 15.45 -7.66
N LEU A 337 -16.56 14.97 -6.88
CA LEU A 337 -17.64 15.82 -6.37
C LEU A 337 -17.11 16.92 -5.44
N ASP A 338 -16.16 16.56 -4.58
CA ASP A 338 -15.56 17.50 -3.62
C ASP A 338 -14.75 18.59 -4.29
N GLU A 339 -13.95 18.23 -5.30
CA GLU A 339 -13.16 19.17 -6.07
C GLU A 339 -14.04 20.07 -6.95
N TYR A 340 -15.13 19.53 -7.50
CA TYR A 340 -16.13 20.31 -8.23
C TYR A 340 -16.70 21.41 -7.35
N ARG A 341 -17.15 21.07 -6.12
CA ARG A 341 -17.71 22.03 -5.16
C ARG A 341 -16.69 23.07 -4.70
N LYS A 342 -15.44 22.66 -4.49
CA LYS A 342 -14.38 23.56 -4.02
C LYS A 342 -13.93 24.57 -5.08
N HIS A 343 -13.81 24.15 -6.32
CA HIS A 343 -13.11 24.89 -7.36
C HIS A 343 -13.97 25.42 -8.49
N ILE A 344 -14.98 24.64 -8.92
CA ILE A 344 -15.80 25.00 -10.10
C ILE A 344 -17.10 25.70 -9.69
N GLU A 345 -17.81 25.16 -8.72
CA GLU A 345 -19.10 25.70 -8.25
C GLU A 345 -18.94 27.08 -7.59
N LYS A 346 -17.80 27.35 -6.94
CA LYS A 346 -17.50 28.66 -6.35
C LYS A 346 -17.16 29.74 -7.38
N ASP A 347 -16.78 29.35 -8.58
CA ASP A 347 -16.43 30.29 -9.67
C ASP A 347 -17.65 30.49 -10.57
N ALA A 348 -18.38 31.58 -10.36
CA ALA A 348 -19.59 31.91 -11.13
C ALA A 348 -19.40 31.99 -12.66
N ALA A 349 -18.17 32.21 -13.15
CA ALA A 349 -17.88 32.24 -14.58
C ALA A 349 -17.79 30.82 -15.17
N LEU A 350 -17.24 29.87 -14.42
CA LEU A 350 -17.16 28.46 -14.83
C LEU A 350 -18.48 27.75 -14.61
N GLU A 351 -19.15 27.92 -13.48
CA GLU A 351 -20.45 27.32 -13.17
C GLU A 351 -21.51 27.57 -14.26
N ARG A 352 -21.53 28.78 -14.81
CA ARG A 352 -22.45 29.16 -15.90
C ARG A 352 -22.10 28.52 -17.25
N ARG A 353 -20.93 27.91 -17.41
CA ARG A 353 -20.45 27.34 -18.67
C ARG A 353 -20.42 25.83 -18.66
N PHE A 354 -20.21 25.24 -17.49
CA PHE A 354 -20.17 23.80 -17.35
C PHE A 354 -21.51 23.21 -16.89
N GLN A 355 -21.83 22.03 -17.42
CA GLN A 355 -23.02 21.28 -17.04
C GLN A 355 -22.58 19.95 -16.40
N PRO A 356 -22.93 19.69 -15.12
CA PRO A 356 -22.56 18.45 -14.46
C PRO A 356 -23.26 17.23 -15.05
N VAL A 357 -22.51 16.14 -15.16
CA VAL A 357 -22.96 14.79 -15.49
C VAL A 357 -22.41 13.86 -14.41
N HIS A 358 -23.30 13.28 -13.62
CA HIS A 358 -22.90 12.36 -12.56
C HIS A 358 -22.58 10.99 -13.14
N VAL A 359 -21.40 10.47 -12.80
CA VAL A 359 -20.94 9.12 -13.12
C VAL A 359 -20.89 8.34 -11.81
N GLY A 360 -21.88 7.47 -11.61
CA GLY A 360 -21.97 6.64 -10.41
C GLY A 360 -21.08 5.40 -10.47
N GLU A 361 -20.87 4.77 -9.31
CA GLU A 361 -20.28 3.44 -9.23
C GLU A 361 -21.19 2.42 -9.93
N PRO A 362 -20.66 1.58 -10.84
CA PRO A 362 -21.46 0.55 -11.50
C PRO A 362 -21.86 -0.54 -10.51
N THR A 363 -22.93 -1.23 -10.81
CA THR A 363 -23.37 -2.42 -10.07
C THR A 363 -22.39 -3.57 -10.27
N THR A 364 -22.47 -4.59 -9.41
CA THR A 364 -21.65 -5.81 -9.54
C THR A 364 -21.91 -6.52 -10.87
N GLU A 365 -23.17 -6.54 -11.36
CA GLU A 365 -23.55 -7.12 -12.66
C GLU A 365 -22.95 -6.34 -13.83
N GLU A 366 -23.03 -5.01 -13.79
CA GLU A 366 -22.40 -4.14 -14.81
C GLU A 366 -20.89 -4.27 -14.79
N THR A 367 -20.29 -4.37 -13.61
CA THR A 367 -18.84 -4.57 -13.45
C THR A 367 -18.39 -5.91 -14.04
N LEU A 368 -19.17 -6.98 -13.80
CA LEU A 368 -18.87 -8.29 -14.41
C LEU A 368 -18.92 -8.21 -15.94
N ALA A 369 -19.90 -7.53 -16.51
CA ALA A 369 -19.98 -7.31 -17.96
C ALA A 369 -18.77 -6.52 -18.49
N ILE A 370 -18.29 -5.52 -17.74
CA ILE A 370 -17.08 -4.77 -18.08
C ILE A 370 -15.86 -5.68 -18.08
N LEU A 371 -15.66 -6.52 -17.06
CA LEU A 371 -14.55 -7.46 -16.99
C LEU A 371 -14.58 -8.48 -18.14
N HIS A 372 -15.76 -9.00 -18.49
CA HIS A 372 -15.91 -9.87 -19.67
C HIS A 372 -15.48 -9.17 -20.97
N GLY A 373 -15.80 -7.89 -21.13
CA GLY A 373 -15.37 -7.13 -22.30
C GLY A 373 -13.86 -6.85 -22.34
N LEU A 374 -13.23 -6.71 -21.17
CA LEU A 374 -11.78 -6.47 -21.06
C LEU A 374 -10.94 -7.76 -21.14
N ARG A 375 -11.55 -8.92 -20.88
CA ARG A 375 -10.88 -10.23 -20.76
C ARG A 375 -9.89 -10.50 -21.88
N GLU A 376 -10.28 -10.40 -23.13
CA GLU A 376 -9.44 -10.75 -24.29
C GLU A 376 -8.14 -9.92 -24.35
N ARG A 377 -8.22 -8.62 -23.94
CA ARG A 377 -7.04 -7.73 -23.91
C ARG A 377 -6.07 -8.11 -22.81
N TYR A 378 -6.59 -8.44 -21.62
CA TYR A 378 -5.76 -8.89 -20.49
C TYR A 378 -5.16 -10.28 -20.76
N GLU A 379 -5.92 -11.21 -21.36
CA GLU A 379 -5.42 -12.50 -21.80
C GLU A 379 -4.27 -12.38 -22.81
N LYS A 380 -4.41 -11.48 -23.79
CA LYS A 380 -3.32 -11.19 -24.76
C LYS A 380 -2.10 -10.56 -24.09
N HIS A 381 -2.31 -9.64 -23.14
CA HIS A 381 -1.21 -8.98 -22.46
C HIS A 381 -0.42 -9.93 -21.59
N HIS A 382 -1.10 -10.73 -20.78
CA HIS A 382 -0.48 -11.66 -19.83
C HIS A 382 -0.15 -13.02 -20.43
N GLN A 383 -0.64 -13.34 -21.64
CA GLN A 383 -0.47 -14.64 -22.32
C GLN A 383 -0.99 -15.82 -21.46
N LEU A 384 -2.20 -15.66 -20.90
CA LEU A 384 -2.88 -16.64 -20.07
C LEU A 384 -4.39 -16.58 -20.34
N HIS A 385 -5.12 -17.59 -19.83
CA HIS A 385 -6.58 -17.63 -19.92
C HIS A 385 -7.22 -17.24 -18.56
N ILE A 386 -8.28 -16.43 -18.58
CA ILE A 386 -9.00 -16.00 -17.39
C ILE A 386 -10.34 -16.74 -17.35
N THR A 387 -10.61 -17.52 -16.30
CA THR A 387 -11.85 -18.26 -16.16
C THR A 387 -13.02 -17.35 -15.76
N ASP A 388 -14.25 -17.76 -16.04
CA ASP A 388 -15.44 -16.97 -15.67
C ASP A 388 -15.55 -16.85 -14.14
N GLU A 389 -15.21 -17.93 -13.42
CA GLU A 389 -15.19 -17.95 -11.96
C GLU A 389 -14.17 -16.94 -11.38
N ALA A 390 -13.03 -16.73 -12.06
CA ALA A 390 -12.05 -15.74 -11.66
C ALA A 390 -12.58 -14.31 -11.83
N LEU A 391 -13.35 -14.03 -12.89
CA LEU A 391 -13.98 -12.72 -13.08
C LEU A 391 -15.06 -12.45 -12.02
N GLU A 392 -15.93 -13.43 -11.75
CA GLU A 392 -16.94 -13.34 -10.69
C GLU A 392 -16.28 -13.15 -9.32
N ALA A 393 -15.20 -13.86 -9.04
CA ALA A 393 -14.42 -13.72 -7.82
C ALA A 393 -13.80 -12.31 -7.71
N ALA A 394 -13.23 -11.78 -8.80
CA ALA A 394 -12.62 -10.44 -8.80
C ALA A 394 -13.66 -9.36 -8.44
N VAL A 395 -14.88 -9.43 -8.98
CA VAL A 395 -15.96 -8.50 -8.64
C VAL A 395 -16.42 -8.69 -7.20
N THR A 396 -16.74 -9.93 -6.81
CA THR A 396 -17.32 -10.22 -5.49
C THR A 396 -16.35 -9.92 -4.35
N LEU A 397 -15.07 -10.33 -4.52
CA LEU A 397 -14.07 -10.12 -3.49
C LEU A 397 -13.65 -8.65 -3.38
N SER A 398 -13.51 -7.95 -4.51
CA SER A 398 -13.18 -6.52 -4.47
C SER A 398 -14.31 -5.69 -3.87
N ASP A 399 -15.58 -5.97 -4.19
CA ASP A 399 -16.73 -5.27 -3.61
C ASP A 399 -16.82 -5.50 -2.10
N ARG A 400 -16.58 -6.74 -1.67
CA ARG A 400 -16.71 -7.15 -0.26
C ARG A 400 -15.54 -6.72 0.60
N TYR A 401 -14.31 -6.78 0.09
CA TYR A 401 -13.09 -6.66 0.88
C TYR A 401 -12.29 -5.38 0.64
N ILE A 402 -12.46 -4.70 -0.49
CA ILE A 402 -11.78 -3.46 -0.82
C ILE A 402 -12.76 -2.30 -0.68
N ALA A 403 -12.76 -1.66 0.50
CA ALA A 403 -13.72 -0.61 0.85
C ALA A 403 -13.23 0.82 0.55
N ASP A 404 -11.95 1.01 0.28
CA ASP A 404 -11.31 2.32 0.05
C ASP A 404 -11.26 2.73 -1.42
N ARG A 405 -11.73 1.86 -2.33
CA ARG A 405 -11.78 2.07 -3.78
C ARG A 405 -13.15 1.72 -4.33
N TYR A 406 -13.43 2.17 -5.55
CA TYR A 406 -14.72 2.01 -6.22
C TYR A 406 -14.66 1.03 -7.40
N LEU A 407 -15.77 0.37 -7.71
CA LEU A 407 -15.94 -0.39 -8.92
C LEU A 407 -15.99 0.56 -10.15
N PRO A 408 -15.50 0.14 -11.34
CA PRO A 408 -14.93 -1.16 -11.66
C PRO A 408 -13.43 -1.26 -11.37
N ASP A 409 -12.74 -0.16 -11.06
CA ASP A 409 -11.28 -0.04 -10.95
C ASP A 409 -10.68 -1.08 -10.00
N LYS A 410 -11.24 -1.22 -8.77
CA LYS A 410 -10.78 -2.20 -7.79
C LYS A 410 -10.89 -3.66 -8.26
N ALA A 411 -11.88 -3.98 -9.10
CA ALA A 411 -12.05 -5.33 -9.63
C ALA A 411 -11.09 -5.61 -10.81
N ILE A 412 -10.87 -4.60 -11.66
CA ILE A 412 -9.90 -4.65 -12.75
C ILE A 412 -8.49 -4.82 -12.20
N ASP A 413 -8.11 -3.99 -11.22
CA ASP A 413 -6.80 -4.06 -10.57
C ASP A 413 -6.55 -5.44 -9.92
N LEU A 414 -7.57 -5.98 -9.22
CA LEU A 414 -7.46 -7.29 -8.57
C LEU A 414 -7.29 -8.42 -9.59
N MET A 415 -7.99 -8.37 -10.72
CA MET A 415 -7.83 -9.31 -11.83
C MET A 415 -6.44 -9.20 -12.46
N ASP A 416 -5.96 -7.98 -12.73
CA ASP A 416 -4.64 -7.73 -13.33
C ASP A 416 -3.51 -8.23 -12.43
N GLU A 417 -3.59 -7.99 -11.12
CA GLU A 417 -2.62 -8.50 -10.16
C GLU A 417 -2.64 -10.02 -10.06
N ALA A 418 -3.83 -10.66 -10.11
CA ALA A 418 -3.93 -12.11 -10.12
C ALA A 418 -3.26 -12.71 -11.38
N CYS A 419 -3.50 -12.11 -12.54
CA CYS A 419 -2.83 -12.49 -13.79
C CYS A 419 -1.29 -12.35 -13.70
N SER A 420 -0.82 -11.22 -13.18
CA SER A 420 0.60 -10.96 -12.97
C SER A 420 1.24 -11.96 -12.01
N ARG A 421 0.55 -12.33 -10.92
CA ARG A 421 0.99 -13.30 -9.94
C ARG A 421 1.14 -14.70 -10.53
N VAL A 422 0.12 -15.19 -11.27
CA VAL A 422 0.16 -16.48 -11.94
C VAL A 422 1.32 -16.52 -12.92
N ARG A 423 1.52 -15.46 -13.70
CA ARG A 423 2.64 -15.35 -14.64
C ARG A 423 3.99 -15.40 -13.93
N ILE A 424 4.18 -14.66 -12.84
CA ILE A 424 5.42 -14.69 -12.04
C ILE A 424 5.67 -16.10 -11.49
N GLN A 425 4.64 -16.77 -10.95
CA GLN A 425 4.76 -18.13 -10.42
C GLN A 425 5.18 -19.13 -11.49
N ALA A 426 4.63 -19.01 -12.70
CA ALA A 426 4.97 -19.87 -13.83
C ALA A 426 6.43 -19.70 -14.33
N TYR A 427 7.00 -18.50 -14.17
CA TYR A 427 8.39 -18.20 -14.56
C TYR A 427 9.40 -18.31 -13.40
N THR A 428 8.94 -18.46 -12.15
CA THR A 428 9.82 -18.60 -10.99
C THR A 428 10.23 -20.06 -10.83
N ALA A 429 11.53 -20.31 -10.76
CA ALA A 429 12.05 -21.67 -10.56
C ALA A 429 11.51 -22.30 -9.25
N PRO A 430 11.22 -23.62 -9.24
CA PRO A 430 10.72 -24.31 -8.07
C PRO A 430 11.61 -24.06 -6.83
N PRO A 431 11.02 -24.04 -5.60
CA PRO A 431 11.75 -23.77 -4.36
C PRO A 431 12.96 -24.69 -4.14
N ASP A 432 12.90 -25.93 -4.71
CA ASP A 432 13.98 -26.90 -4.58
C ASP A 432 15.20 -26.55 -5.45
N VAL A 433 15.00 -25.94 -6.62
CA VAL A 433 16.10 -25.42 -7.45
C VAL A 433 16.77 -24.24 -6.73
N ARG A 434 15.98 -23.33 -6.16
CA ARG A 434 16.49 -22.18 -5.40
C ARG A 434 17.29 -22.58 -4.15
N LYS A 435 16.86 -23.64 -3.44
CA LYS A 435 17.62 -24.20 -2.30
C LYS A 435 18.97 -24.75 -2.75
N GLN A 436 19.02 -25.41 -3.90
CA GLN A 436 20.30 -25.94 -4.45
C GLN A 436 21.19 -24.82 -4.99
N GLU A 437 20.63 -23.76 -5.57
CA GLU A 437 21.40 -22.56 -5.94
C GLU A 437 22.05 -21.90 -4.73
N LEU A 438 21.33 -21.75 -3.62
CA LEU A 438 21.88 -21.23 -2.36
C LEU A 438 22.96 -22.18 -1.77
N ALA A 439 22.78 -23.50 -1.90
CA ALA A 439 23.78 -24.47 -1.49
C ALA A 439 25.05 -24.36 -2.35
N LEU A 440 24.89 -24.16 -3.66
CA LEU A 440 26.00 -23.95 -4.59
C LEU A 440 26.76 -22.65 -4.27
N GLU A 441 26.08 -21.55 -3.96
CA GLU A 441 26.73 -20.29 -3.53
C GLU A 441 27.59 -20.51 -2.27
N LYS A 442 27.09 -21.29 -1.30
CA LYS A 442 27.82 -21.64 -0.09
C LYS A 442 29.09 -22.43 -0.41
N VAL A 443 28.97 -23.50 -1.21
CA VAL A 443 30.12 -24.34 -1.65
C VAL A 443 31.15 -23.52 -2.42
N LEU A 444 30.72 -22.54 -3.23
CA LEU A 444 31.62 -21.63 -3.93
C LEU A 444 32.32 -20.65 -2.98
N ALA A 445 31.68 -20.19 -1.93
CA ALA A 445 32.29 -19.36 -0.90
C ALA A 445 33.33 -20.15 -0.10
N ASP A 446 32.95 -21.35 0.39
CA ASP A 446 33.83 -22.24 1.18
C ASP A 446 35.04 -22.69 0.34
N LYS A 447 34.86 -22.94 -0.96
CA LYS A 447 35.97 -23.24 -1.88
C LYS A 447 36.96 -22.07 -2.03
N LYS A 448 36.45 -20.83 -2.14
CA LYS A 448 37.32 -19.64 -2.19
C LYS A 448 38.14 -19.47 -0.89
N GLU A 449 37.53 -19.74 0.24
CA GLU A 449 38.15 -19.68 1.55
C GLU A 449 39.22 -20.76 1.71
N ALA A 450 38.93 -22.02 1.31
CA ALA A 450 39.93 -23.11 1.31
C ALA A 450 41.13 -22.80 0.42
N ILE A 451 40.93 -22.20 -0.75
CA ILE A 451 42.03 -21.75 -1.62
C ILE A 451 42.87 -20.64 -0.97
N ALA A 452 42.22 -19.67 -0.30
CA ALA A 452 42.92 -18.59 0.40
C ALA A 452 43.78 -19.12 1.54
N HIS A 453 43.36 -20.19 2.23
CA HIS A 453 44.13 -20.89 3.28
C HIS A 453 45.08 -21.94 2.77
N GLN A 454 45.27 -22.09 1.43
CA GLN A 454 46.15 -23.07 0.80
C GLN A 454 45.79 -24.54 1.11
N ASP A 455 44.58 -24.81 1.54
CA ASP A 455 44.04 -26.15 1.77
C ASP A 455 43.53 -26.75 0.45
N TYR A 456 44.44 -27.31 -0.30
CA TYR A 456 44.16 -27.85 -1.65
C TYR A 456 43.32 -29.14 -1.61
N GLU A 457 43.37 -29.89 -0.50
CA GLU A 457 42.61 -31.14 -0.35
C GLU A 457 41.11 -30.82 -0.17
N THR A 458 40.80 -29.90 0.72
CA THR A 458 39.44 -29.42 0.94
C THR A 458 38.91 -28.70 -0.30
N ALA A 459 39.72 -27.89 -0.98
CA ALA A 459 39.35 -27.20 -2.21
C ALA A 459 39.02 -28.18 -3.38
N ALA A 460 39.74 -29.32 -3.47
CA ALA A 460 39.46 -30.36 -4.45
C ALA A 460 38.13 -31.06 -4.20
N ARG A 461 37.81 -31.41 -2.94
CA ARG A 461 36.51 -31.99 -2.54
C ARG A 461 35.37 -31.04 -2.82
N LEU A 462 35.48 -29.77 -2.46
CA LEU A 462 34.46 -28.75 -2.72
C LEU A 462 34.25 -28.50 -4.22
N ARG A 463 35.29 -28.68 -5.05
CA ARG A 463 35.18 -28.62 -6.52
C ARG A 463 34.35 -29.77 -7.09
N ASP A 464 34.51 -30.98 -6.55
CA ASP A 464 33.71 -32.13 -6.99
C ASP A 464 32.25 -31.98 -6.54
N GLU A 465 32.02 -31.44 -5.36
CA GLU A 465 30.68 -31.10 -4.83
C GLU A 465 30.01 -29.98 -5.66
N GLU A 466 30.75 -28.93 -6.04
CA GLU A 466 30.29 -27.90 -6.99
C GLU A 466 29.85 -28.50 -8.31
N ARG A 467 30.64 -29.45 -8.85
CA ARG A 467 30.32 -30.09 -10.15
C ARG A 467 29.06 -30.95 -10.06
N CYS A 468 28.88 -31.64 -8.95
CA CYS A 468 27.68 -32.45 -8.69
C CYS A 468 26.43 -31.57 -8.55
N LEU A 469 26.49 -30.53 -7.72
CA LEU A 469 25.38 -29.59 -7.54
C LEU A 469 25.00 -28.85 -8.81
N LYS A 470 25.97 -28.43 -9.63
CA LYS A 470 25.70 -27.83 -10.96
C LYS A 470 24.98 -28.80 -11.88
N ALA A 471 25.44 -30.06 -11.97
CA ALA A 471 24.78 -31.06 -12.77
C ALA A 471 23.34 -31.35 -12.32
N GLU A 472 23.10 -31.41 -11.00
CA GLU A 472 21.75 -31.57 -10.44
C GLU A 472 20.85 -30.36 -10.75
N ILE A 473 21.37 -29.14 -10.63
CA ILE A 473 20.63 -27.89 -10.94
C ILE A 473 20.28 -27.88 -12.45
N ASP A 474 21.24 -28.19 -13.31
CA ASP A 474 21.02 -28.21 -14.76
C ASP A 474 20.00 -29.30 -15.14
N GLN A 475 20.10 -30.49 -14.58
CA GLN A 475 19.14 -31.58 -14.82
C GLN A 475 17.72 -31.20 -14.32
N LYS A 476 17.61 -30.55 -13.15
CA LYS A 476 16.30 -30.07 -12.64
C LYS A 476 15.76 -28.92 -13.46
N ARG A 477 16.62 -28.03 -13.97
CA ARG A 477 16.22 -26.93 -14.85
C ARG A 477 15.75 -27.47 -16.22
N GLU A 478 16.44 -28.48 -16.79
CA GLU A 478 16.01 -29.14 -18.02
C GLU A 478 14.67 -29.85 -17.80
N ALA A 479 14.55 -30.65 -16.74
CA ALA A 479 13.30 -31.33 -16.40
C ALA A 479 12.14 -30.34 -16.17
N TRP A 480 12.43 -29.19 -15.53
CA TRP A 480 11.43 -28.12 -15.35
C TRP A 480 11.08 -27.44 -16.67
N ASN A 481 12.06 -27.23 -17.58
CA ASN A 481 11.82 -26.64 -18.89
C ASN A 481 11.11 -27.63 -19.84
N GLU A 482 11.43 -28.90 -19.75
CA GLU A 482 10.74 -29.97 -20.53
C GLU A 482 9.35 -30.27 -19.93
N GLY A 483 9.21 -30.19 -18.60
CA GLY A 483 7.96 -30.33 -17.86
C GLY A 483 7.09 -29.07 -17.84
N LYS A 484 7.54 -27.94 -18.46
CA LYS A 484 6.64 -26.82 -18.72
C LYS A 484 5.53 -27.35 -19.63
N PRO A 485 4.33 -27.59 -19.09
CA PRO A 485 3.25 -27.95 -19.97
C PRO A 485 3.08 -26.80 -20.96
N LYS A 486 2.86 -27.12 -22.23
CA LYS A 486 2.17 -26.22 -23.17
C LYS A 486 0.70 -26.05 -22.73
N VAL A 487 0.43 -26.11 -21.43
CA VAL A 487 -0.86 -25.86 -20.82
C VAL A 487 -1.01 -24.34 -20.82
N GLU A 488 -2.04 -23.87 -21.44
CA GLU A 488 -2.49 -22.50 -21.34
C GLU A 488 -2.59 -22.17 -19.85
N LEU A 489 -1.77 -21.25 -19.37
CA LEU A 489 -1.82 -20.76 -17.99
C LEU A 489 -3.21 -20.19 -17.77
N SER A 490 -3.92 -20.66 -16.77
CA SER A 490 -5.25 -20.16 -16.42
C SER A 490 -5.26 -19.55 -15.05
N VAL A 491 -5.99 -18.43 -14.92
CA VAL A 491 -6.27 -17.76 -13.62
C VAL A 491 -7.57 -18.32 -13.10
N SER A 492 -7.52 -18.85 -11.88
CA SER A 492 -8.65 -19.43 -11.16
C SER A 492 -9.20 -18.47 -10.08
N GLU A 493 -10.34 -18.80 -9.48
CA GLU A 493 -10.88 -18.13 -8.30
C GLU A 493 -9.87 -18.06 -7.16
N ASP A 494 -9.12 -19.15 -6.91
CA ASP A 494 -8.12 -19.23 -5.84
C ASP A 494 -6.96 -18.26 -6.06
N ASP A 495 -6.55 -18.00 -7.30
CA ASP A 495 -5.48 -17.05 -7.61
C ASP A 495 -5.93 -15.61 -7.34
N VAL A 496 -7.17 -15.29 -7.68
CA VAL A 496 -7.78 -13.98 -7.39
C VAL A 496 -7.93 -13.81 -5.87
N ALA A 497 -8.39 -14.83 -5.17
CA ALA A 497 -8.52 -14.82 -3.71
C ALA A 497 -7.16 -14.65 -3.02
N ALA A 498 -6.10 -15.28 -3.56
CA ALA A 498 -4.75 -15.13 -3.05
C ALA A 498 -4.18 -13.72 -3.25
N SER A 499 -4.50 -13.07 -4.37
CA SER A 499 -4.13 -11.66 -4.61
C SER A 499 -4.92 -10.70 -3.70
N GLY A 500 -6.23 -10.93 -3.54
CA GLY A 500 -7.07 -10.20 -2.60
C GLY A 500 -6.59 -10.32 -1.15
N SER A 501 -6.06 -11.49 -0.75
CA SER A 501 -5.43 -11.69 0.55
C SER A 501 -4.16 -10.84 0.72
N GLY A 502 -3.36 -10.69 -0.33
CA GLY A 502 -2.17 -9.84 -0.33
C GLY A 502 -2.49 -8.36 -0.11
N TRP A 503 -3.58 -7.85 -0.69
CA TRP A 503 -4.00 -6.46 -0.55
C TRP A 503 -4.63 -6.15 0.80
N THR A 504 -5.51 -7.03 1.25
CA THR A 504 -6.32 -6.80 2.45
C THR A 504 -5.65 -7.26 3.73
N GLY A 505 -4.61 -8.10 3.61
CA GLY A 505 -4.01 -8.80 4.76
C GLY A 505 -4.89 -9.90 5.35
N ILE A 506 -6.05 -10.18 4.72
CA ILE A 506 -7.02 -11.17 5.19
C ILE A 506 -6.77 -12.47 4.42
N PRO A 507 -6.66 -13.63 5.07
CA PRO A 507 -6.48 -14.90 4.38
C PRO A 507 -7.77 -15.33 3.66
N VAL A 508 -8.10 -14.67 2.53
CA VAL A 508 -9.32 -14.93 1.73
C VAL A 508 -9.32 -16.36 1.20
N THR A 509 -8.16 -16.92 0.85
CA THR A 509 -7.99 -18.29 0.38
C THR A 509 -8.37 -19.37 1.42
N LYS A 510 -8.39 -19.02 2.71
CA LYS A 510 -8.84 -19.94 3.78
C LYS A 510 -10.35 -19.89 4.01
N MET A 511 -11.09 -19.04 3.31
CA MET A 511 -12.50 -18.78 3.57
C MET A 511 -13.48 -19.74 2.87
N THR A 512 -13.07 -20.51 1.88
CA THR A 512 -14.01 -21.28 1.06
C THR A 512 -14.45 -22.63 1.65
N GLN A 513 -13.56 -23.45 2.20
CA GLN A 513 -13.96 -24.71 2.85
C GLN A 513 -13.59 -24.78 4.33
N SER A 514 -12.41 -24.31 4.71
CA SER A 514 -11.97 -24.35 6.12
C SER A 514 -12.68 -23.31 7.01
N GLU A 515 -13.28 -22.26 6.45
CA GLU A 515 -14.03 -21.26 7.24
C GLU A 515 -15.34 -21.85 7.77
N LYS A 516 -16.05 -22.65 6.98
CA LYS A 516 -17.25 -23.36 7.47
C LYS A 516 -16.92 -24.26 8.66
N GLU A 517 -15.84 -25.00 8.58
CA GLU A 517 -15.37 -25.88 9.67
C GLU A 517 -14.92 -25.05 10.89
N ARG A 518 -14.15 -23.97 10.70
CA ARG A 518 -13.73 -23.07 11.79
C ARG A 518 -14.92 -22.41 12.48
N LEU A 519 -15.95 -21.99 11.74
CA LEU A 519 -17.16 -21.41 12.32
C LEU A 519 -18.00 -22.43 13.07
N LEU A 520 -18.00 -23.70 12.66
CA LEU A 520 -18.65 -24.79 13.39
C LEU A 520 -17.93 -25.05 14.72
N HIS A 521 -16.59 -24.98 14.75
CA HIS A 521 -15.74 -25.18 15.94
C HIS A 521 -15.34 -23.87 16.65
N LEU A 522 -16.00 -22.75 16.35
CA LEU A 522 -15.67 -21.44 16.92
C LEU A 522 -15.74 -21.46 18.46
N GLU A 523 -16.67 -22.19 19.03
CA GLU A 523 -16.81 -22.34 20.49
C GLU A 523 -15.56 -22.99 21.11
N ASP A 524 -15.06 -24.05 20.49
CA ASP A 524 -13.85 -24.78 20.98
C ASP A 524 -12.61 -23.88 20.90
N VAL A 525 -12.48 -23.09 19.80
CA VAL A 525 -11.37 -22.15 19.62
C VAL A 525 -11.39 -21.03 20.67
N LEU A 526 -12.58 -20.51 21.00
CA LEU A 526 -12.72 -19.47 22.01
C LEU A 526 -12.48 -20.02 23.42
N HIS A 527 -12.94 -21.25 23.73
CA HIS A 527 -12.70 -21.92 25.01
C HIS A 527 -11.22 -22.25 25.24
N ALA A 528 -10.42 -22.44 24.21
CA ALA A 528 -8.98 -22.62 24.35
C ALA A 528 -8.27 -21.41 25.00
N ARG A 529 -8.85 -20.20 24.91
CA ARG A 529 -8.28 -18.97 25.51
C ARG A 529 -9.12 -18.40 26.65
N VAL A 530 -10.42 -18.60 26.61
CA VAL A 530 -11.35 -18.05 27.62
C VAL A 530 -11.97 -19.20 28.41
N ILE A 531 -11.58 -19.29 29.67
CA ILE A 531 -12.04 -20.37 30.58
C ILE A 531 -13.37 -19.93 31.19
N GLY A 532 -14.33 -20.86 31.20
CA GLY A 532 -15.70 -20.60 31.62
C GLY A 532 -16.46 -19.75 30.61
N GLN A 533 -17.49 -19.04 31.07
CA GLN A 533 -18.34 -18.13 30.28
C GLN A 533 -19.06 -18.83 29.09
N ASP A 534 -19.49 -20.09 29.27
CA ASP A 534 -20.05 -20.94 28.21
C ASP A 534 -21.25 -20.30 27.52
N GLU A 535 -22.16 -19.64 28.26
CA GLU A 535 -23.31 -18.94 27.70
C GLU A 535 -22.88 -17.79 26.81
N ALA A 536 -21.84 -17.04 27.21
CA ALA A 536 -21.31 -15.89 26.47
C ALA A 536 -20.70 -16.34 25.12
N ILE A 537 -19.86 -17.36 25.16
CA ILE A 537 -19.19 -17.93 24.01
C ILE A 537 -20.20 -18.50 23.01
N SER A 538 -21.17 -19.28 23.52
CA SER A 538 -22.21 -19.87 22.68
C SER A 538 -23.12 -18.82 22.03
N ALA A 539 -23.50 -17.75 22.75
CA ALA A 539 -24.31 -16.64 22.20
C ALA A 539 -23.57 -15.91 21.07
N ILE A 540 -22.29 -15.56 21.28
CA ILE A 540 -21.44 -14.92 20.28
C ILE A 540 -21.29 -15.80 19.05
N SER A 541 -20.96 -17.07 19.24
CA SER A 541 -20.74 -18.03 18.15
C SER A 541 -22.00 -18.23 17.30
N ARG A 542 -23.18 -18.28 17.92
CA ARG A 542 -24.47 -18.34 17.21
C ARG A 542 -24.75 -17.08 16.40
N ALA A 543 -24.50 -15.91 16.97
CA ALA A 543 -24.73 -14.63 16.29
C ALA A 543 -23.80 -14.48 15.06
N ILE A 544 -22.53 -14.84 15.21
CA ILE A 544 -21.54 -14.81 14.13
C ILE A 544 -21.91 -15.81 13.03
N ARG A 545 -22.28 -17.04 13.39
CA ARG A 545 -22.74 -18.05 12.42
C ARG A 545 -23.96 -17.56 11.62
N ARG A 546 -24.95 -16.92 12.27
CA ARG A 546 -26.11 -16.32 11.57
C ARG A 546 -25.68 -15.25 10.56
N ALA A 547 -24.76 -14.36 10.96
CA ALA A 547 -24.29 -13.29 10.10
C ALA A 547 -23.52 -13.82 8.88
N ARG A 548 -22.64 -14.80 9.10
CA ARG A 548 -21.82 -15.41 8.04
C ARG A 548 -22.63 -16.32 7.10
N ALA A 549 -23.72 -16.91 7.58
CA ALA A 549 -24.66 -17.68 6.77
C ALA A 549 -25.56 -16.78 5.86
N GLY A 550 -25.39 -15.44 5.90
CA GLY A 550 -26.18 -14.53 5.09
C GLY A 550 -27.62 -14.29 5.60
N LEU A 551 -27.93 -14.74 6.82
CA LEU A 551 -29.27 -14.60 7.42
C LEU A 551 -29.48 -13.25 8.16
N LYS A 552 -28.47 -12.37 8.14
CA LYS A 552 -28.51 -11.05 8.76
C LYS A 552 -28.59 -9.96 7.67
N ASP A 553 -29.15 -8.79 8.01
CA ASP A 553 -29.18 -7.62 7.13
C ASP A 553 -27.73 -7.25 6.71
N PRO A 554 -27.42 -7.25 5.39
CA PRO A 554 -26.07 -6.98 4.89
C PRO A 554 -25.58 -5.53 5.16
N LYS A 555 -26.48 -4.64 5.56
CA LYS A 555 -26.13 -3.27 5.93
C LYS A 555 -25.53 -3.14 7.32
N ARG A 556 -25.80 -4.08 8.23
CA ARG A 556 -25.38 -4.02 9.64
C ARG A 556 -24.00 -4.65 9.87
N PRO A 557 -23.27 -4.29 10.97
CA PRO A 557 -22.03 -4.96 11.36
C PRO A 557 -22.20 -6.47 11.49
N ILE A 558 -21.09 -7.26 11.40
CA ILE A 558 -21.10 -8.73 11.55
C ILE A 558 -21.79 -9.13 12.87
N GLY A 559 -21.47 -8.44 13.98
CA GLY A 559 -22.08 -8.65 15.27
C GLY A 559 -22.01 -7.39 16.12
N SER A 560 -22.99 -7.22 17.00
CA SER A 560 -23.02 -6.13 17.98
C SER A 560 -23.41 -6.69 19.34
N PHE A 561 -22.54 -6.51 20.34
CA PHE A 561 -22.65 -7.15 21.64
C PHE A 561 -22.45 -6.15 22.76
N ILE A 562 -23.20 -6.29 23.87
CA ILE A 562 -22.89 -5.62 25.13
C ILE A 562 -22.48 -6.67 26.15
N PHE A 563 -21.24 -6.59 26.63
CA PHE A 563 -20.66 -7.45 27.64
C PHE A 563 -20.88 -6.83 29.04
N LEU A 564 -21.71 -7.42 29.84
CA LEU A 564 -22.13 -6.96 31.14
C LEU A 564 -21.46 -7.82 32.21
N GLY A 565 -21.10 -7.21 33.35
CA GLY A 565 -20.58 -7.96 34.49
C GLY A 565 -19.37 -7.30 35.17
N PRO A 566 -18.86 -7.93 36.26
CA PRO A 566 -17.76 -7.36 37.03
C PRO A 566 -16.44 -7.27 36.24
N THR A 567 -15.47 -6.55 36.78
CA THR A 567 -14.13 -6.45 36.19
C THR A 567 -13.35 -7.76 36.37
N GLY A 568 -12.46 -8.08 35.43
CA GLY A 568 -11.54 -9.22 35.56
C GLY A 568 -12.13 -10.59 35.27
N VAL A 569 -13.33 -10.69 34.66
CA VAL A 569 -14.01 -11.95 34.32
C VAL A 569 -13.72 -12.45 32.89
N GLY A 570 -12.88 -11.73 32.11
CA GLY A 570 -12.47 -12.15 30.78
C GLY A 570 -13.11 -11.38 29.60
N LYS A 571 -13.89 -10.31 29.82
CA LYS A 571 -14.56 -9.53 28.75
C LYS A 571 -13.58 -9.08 27.65
N THR A 572 -12.48 -8.45 28.02
CA THR A 572 -11.46 -7.95 27.06
C THR A 572 -10.69 -9.10 26.40
N GLU A 573 -10.44 -10.21 27.13
CA GLU A 573 -9.74 -11.37 26.60
C GLU A 573 -10.58 -12.09 25.53
N LEU A 574 -11.89 -12.15 25.74
CA LEU A 574 -12.81 -12.71 24.74
C LEU A 574 -12.81 -11.86 23.44
N CYS A 575 -12.68 -10.55 23.54
CA CYS A 575 -12.54 -9.68 22.35
C CYS A 575 -11.25 -9.99 21.57
N ARG A 576 -10.13 -10.26 22.27
CA ARG A 576 -8.86 -10.63 21.63
C ARG A 576 -8.93 -12.00 20.98
N ALA A 577 -9.47 -12.98 21.73
CA ALA A 577 -9.71 -14.32 21.21
C ALA A 577 -10.62 -14.31 19.97
N LEU A 578 -11.64 -13.45 19.98
CA LEU A 578 -12.54 -13.25 18.85
C LEU A 578 -11.83 -12.61 17.64
N GLY A 579 -10.96 -11.62 17.87
CA GLY A 579 -10.13 -11.00 16.82
C GLY A 579 -9.23 -12.02 16.13
N GLU A 580 -8.54 -12.84 16.92
CA GLU A 580 -7.68 -13.92 16.41
C GLU A 580 -8.48 -15.00 15.68
N ALA A 581 -9.60 -15.46 16.25
CA ALA A 581 -10.42 -16.50 15.65
C ALA A 581 -11.06 -16.07 14.33
N MET A 582 -11.51 -14.81 14.23
CA MET A 582 -12.26 -14.30 13.09
C MET A 582 -11.37 -13.67 12.00
N PHE A 583 -10.30 -12.99 12.41
CA PHE A 583 -9.46 -12.19 11.50
C PHE A 583 -8.01 -12.67 11.43
N GLY A 584 -7.66 -13.70 12.21
CA GLY A 584 -6.34 -14.34 12.17
C GLY A 584 -5.23 -13.55 12.87
N ASP A 585 -5.55 -12.42 13.50
CA ASP A 585 -4.59 -11.56 14.20
C ASP A 585 -5.19 -11.01 15.50
N GLU A 586 -4.48 -11.19 16.62
CA GLU A 586 -4.86 -10.62 17.91
C GLU A 586 -4.85 -9.07 17.88
N SER A 587 -4.03 -8.46 17.02
CA SER A 587 -3.95 -7.02 16.82
C SER A 587 -5.14 -6.43 16.02
N ALA A 588 -6.04 -7.27 15.51
CA ALA A 588 -7.27 -6.84 14.84
C ALA A 588 -8.35 -6.36 15.83
N VAL A 589 -7.95 -5.85 16.99
CA VAL A 589 -8.83 -5.23 17.98
C VAL A 589 -8.54 -3.74 18.08
N ILE A 590 -9.55 -2.92 17.77
CA ILE A 590 -9.54 -1.47 17.97
C ILE A 590 -10.17 -1.18 19.33
N ARG A 591 -9.38 -0.78 20.30
CA ARG A 591 -9.89 -0.43 21.64
C ARG A 591 -10.06 1.07 21.80
N VAL A 592 -11.24 1.49 22.21
CA VAL A 592 -11.59 2.86 22.55
C VAL A 592 -12.14 2.89 23.98
N ASP A 593 -11.50 3.65 24.86
CA ASP A 593 -11.94 3.82 26.25
C ASP A 593 -12.95 4.95 26.31
N MET A 594 -14.19 4.64 26.68
CA MET A 594 -15.27 5.61 26.72
C MET A 594 -15.16 6.60 27.88
N SER A 595 -14.29 6.34 28.85
CA SER A 595 -14.00 7.30 29.92
C SER A 595 -13.30 8.58 29.41
N GLU A 596 -12.67 8.53 28.25
CA GLU A 596 -12.09 9.69 27.58
C GLU A 596 -13.14 10.58 26.86
N TYR A 597 -14.38 10.07 26.72
CA TYR A 597 -15.48 10.69 25.95
C TYR A 597 -16.68 11.05 26.84
N MET A 598 -16.41 11.45 28.07
CA MET A 598 -17.44 11.87 29.05
C MET A 598 -18.01 13.25 28.75
N GLU A 599 -17.25 14.12 28.09
CA GLU A 599 -17.64 15.50 27.81
C GLU A 599 -18.06 15.68 26.34
N LYS A 600 -19.02 16.59 26.12
CA LYS A 600 -19.58 16.84 24.78
C LYS A 600 -18.51 17.19 23.73
N HIS A 601 -17.50 17.96 24.08
CA HIS A 601 -16.47 18.37 23.15
C HIS A 601 -15.49 17.24 22.77
N THR A 602 -15.37 16.20 23.62
CA THR A 602 -14.50 15.06 23.31
C THR A 602 -15.16 14.09 22.34
N THR A 603 -16.50 14.10 22.22
CA THR A 603 -17.21 13.24 21.26
C THR A 603 -16.85 13.53 19.80
N SER A 604 -16.50 14.79 19.49
CA SER A 604 -16.03 15.18 18.15
C SER A 604 -14.72 14.49 17.76
N ARG A 605 -13.88 14.04 18.70
CA ARG A 605 -12.66 13.28 18.40
C ARG A 605 -12.94 11.91 17.79
N LEU A 606 -14.12 11.30 18.05
CA LEU A 606 -14.49 10.01 17.46
C LEU A 606 -14.74 10.12 15.96
N VAL A 607 -15.37 11.23 15.52
CA VAL A 607 -15.84 11.44 14.15
C VAL A 607 -15.01 12.48 13.40
N GLY A 608 -14.25 13.30 14.11
CA GLY A 608 -13.44 14.41 13.59
C GLY A 608 -13.96 15.76 14.05
N SER A 609 -13.09 16.79 14.04
CA SER A 609 -13.45 18.16 14.45
C SER A 609 -14.28 18.88 13.39
N PRO A 610 -15.26 19.71 13.74
CA PRO A 610 -16.01 20.52 12.78
C PRO A 610 -15.11 21.52 12.02
N PRO A 611 -15.52 21.97 10.82
CA PRO A 611 -14.80 22.99 10.07
C PRO A 611 -14.51 24.25 10.91
N GLY A 612 -13.26 24.71 10.90
CA GLY A 612 -12.82 25.91 11.65
C GLY A 612 -12.25 25.65 13.04
N TYR A 613 -12.23 24.39 13.53
CA TYR A 613 -11.56 24.02 14.77
C TYR A 613 -10.19 23.38 14.50
N VAL A 614 -9.27 23.52 15.47
CA VAL A 614 -7.94 22.89 15.41
C VAL A 614 -8.11 21.37 15.32
N GLY A 615 -7.43 20.73 14.37
CA GLY A 615 -7.53 19.28 14.12
C GLY A 615 -8.61 18.87 13.09
N TYR A 616 -9.18 19.81 12.31
CA TYR A 616 -10.15 19.50 11.26
C TYR A 616 -9.59 18.59 10.17
N GLU A 617 -8.29 18.73 9.82
CA GLU A 617 -7.62 17.89 8.83
C GLU A 617 -7.26 16.50 9.39
N GLU A 618 -7.25 16.34 10.70
CA GLU A 618 -7.08 15.05 11.37
C GLU A 618 -8.45 14.36 11.41
N GLY A 619 -8.62 13.26 10.68
CA GLY A 619 -9.84 12.45 10.72
C GLY A 619 -10.19 11.98 12.14
N GLY A 620 -11.44 11.52 12.36
CA GLY A 620 -11.86 11.01 13.67
C GLY A 620 -11.10 9.76 14.08
N GLN A 621 -10.79 9.63 15.37
CA GLN A 621 -9.99 8.49 15.87
C GLN A 621 -10.64 7.14 15.57
N LEU A 622 -11.96 7.02 15.74
CA LEU A 622 -12.69 5.79 15.45
C LEU A 622 -12.80 5.55 13.93
N THR A 623 -13.17 6.59 13.17
CA THR A 623 -13.33 6.47 11.72
C THR A 623 -12.02 6.14 11.01
N GLU A 624 -10.90 6.80 11.39
CA GLU A 624 -9.58 6.50 10.83
C GLU A 624 -9.07 5.10 11.22
N ALA A 625 -9.29 4.68 12.47
CA ALA A 625 -8.86 3.35 12.92
C ALA A 625 -9.59 2.24 12.16
N VAL A 626 -10.91 2.37 11.96
CA VAL A 626 -11.70 1.39 11.21
C VAL A 626 -11.41 1.46 9.71
N ARG A 627 -11.16 2.64 9.15
CA ARG A 627 -10.75 2.79 7.75
C ARG A 627 -9.44 2.06 7.46
N ARG A 628 -8.48 2.13 8.40
CA ARG A 628 -7.19 1.41 8.28
C ARG A 628 -7.31 -0.09 8.53
N LYS A 629 -8.25 -0.50 9.39
CA LYS A 629 -8.50 -1.91 9.74
C LYS A 629 -10.00 -2.22 9.63
N PRO A 630 -10.54 -2.36 8.42
CA PRO A 630 -11.99 -2.57 8.21
C PRO A 630 -12.48 -3.92 8.73
N TYR A 631 -11.57 -4.89 8.91
CA TYR A 631 -11.83 -6.20 9.51
C TYR A 631 -11.26 -6.22 10.93
N SER A 632 -12.07 -5.81 11.89
CA SER A 632 -11.62 -5.68 13.27
C SER A 632 -12.75 -5.87 14.26
N VAL A 633 -12.37 -6.18 15.49
CA VAL A 633 -13.26 -6.09 16.65
C VAL A 633 -13.11 -4.69 17.24
N VAL A 634 -14.16 -3.89 17.19
CA VAL A 634 -14.20 -2.57 17.82
C VAL A 634 -14.68 -2.76 19.27
N LEU A 635 -13.77 -2.60 20.21
CA LEU A 635 -14.04 -2.69 21.64
C LEU A 635 -14.23 -1.28 22.23
N LEU A 636 -15.45 -0.97 22.62
CA LEU A 636 -15.82 0.24 23.34
C LEU A 636 -15.88 -0.08 24.85
N ASP A 637 -14.85 0.31 25.57
CA ASP A 637 -14.71 -0.07 26.99
C ASP A 637 -15.41 0.95 27.90
N GLU A 638 -16.12 0.47 28.93
CA GLU A 638 -16.86 1.29 29.90
C GLU A 638 -17.90 2.26 29.29
N VAL A 639 -18.74 1.70 28.38
CA VAL A 639 -19.68 2.49 27.56
C VAL A 639 -20.69 3.32 28.37
N GLU A 640 -21.00 2.91 29.63
CA GLU A 640 -21.85 3.66 30.53
C GLU A 640 -21.29 5.03 30.94
N LYS A 641 -20.00 5.26 30.79
CA LYS A 641 -19.36 6.55 31.08
C LYS A 641 -19.43 7.55 29.94
N ALA A 642 -19.77 7.09 28.73
CA ALA A 642 -19.80 7.92 27.56
C ALA A 642 -20.87 9.02 27.62
N HIS A 643 -20.58 10.18 27.02
CA HIS A 643 -21.56 11.24 26.84
C HIS A 643 -22.77 10.75 26.02
N PRO A 644 -24.01 11.19 26.28
CA PRO A 644 -25.19 10.77 25.52
C PRO A 644 -25.12 10.91 24.00
N ASP A 645 -24.36 11.87 23.47
CA ASP A 645 -24.16 12.07 22.03
C ASP A 645 -23.36 10.91 21.36
N VAL A 646 -22.54 10.17 22.12
CA VAL A 646 -21.84 8.97 21.63
C VAL A 646 -22.84 7.89 21.24
N PHE A 647 -23.94 7.72 21.98
CA PHE A 647 -24.97 6.75 21.66
C PHE A 647 -25.66 7.04 20.33
N ASN A 648 -25.81 8.31 19.94
CA ASN A 648 -26.34 8.67 18.63
C ASN A 648 -25.41 8.25 17.49
N ILE A 649 -24.09 8.36 17.69
CA ILE A 649 -23.06 7.88 16.74
C ILE A 649 -23.14 6.35 16.64
N LEU A 650 -23.23 5.67 17.79
CA LEU A 650 -23.32 4.21 17.83
C LEU A 650 -24.61 3.69 17.18
N LEU A 651 -25.73 4.37 17.35
CA LEU A 651 -26.99 4.03 16.66
C LEU A 651 -26.81 4.02 15.13
N GLN A 652 -26.15 5.03 14.57
CA GLN A 652 -25.87 5.07 13.14
C GLN A 652 -25.01 3.89 12.68
N ILE A 653 -23.99 3.51 13.44
CA ILE A 653 -23.15 2.34 13.16
C ILE A 653 -23.97 1.05 13.22
N LEU A 654 -24.82 0.87 14.25
CA LEU A 654 -25.59 -0.33 14.48
C LEU A 654 -26.74 -0.52 13.47
N GLU A 655 -27.30 0.56 12.92
CA GLU A 655 -28.40 0.52 11.95
C GLU A 655 -27.91 0.44 10.51
N ASP A 656 -27.07 1.43 10.13
CA ASP A 656 -26.64 1.64 8.75
C ASP A 656 -25.31 0.95 8.43
N GLY A 657 -24.59 0.46 9.47
CA GLY A 657 -23.24 -0.11 9.31
C GLY A 657 -22.24 0.86 8.70
N ARG A 658 -22.45 2.15 8.88
CA ARG A 658 -21.58 3.21 8.36
C ARG A 658 -21.56 4.41 9.31
N LEU A 659 -20.49 5.17 9.23
CA LEU A 659 -20.37 6.42 9.96
C LEU A 659 -19.75 7.47 9.02
N THR A 660 -20.39 8.62 8.90
CA THR A 660 -19.85 9.73 8.11
C THR A 660 -19.03 10.63 9.03
N ASP A 661 -17.78 10.87 8.65
CA ASP A 661 -16.90 11.78 9.38
C ASP A 661 -17.24 13.25 9.11
N ASN A 662 -16.65 14.16 9.85
CA ASN A 662 -16.88 15.60 9.67
C ASN A 662 -16.29 16.16 8.36
N THR A 663 -15.48 15.40 7.64
CA THR A 663 -14.98 15.74 6.30
C THR A 663 -15.97 15.32 5.20
N GLY A 664 -17.07 14.65 5.55
CA GLY A 664 -18.08 14.13 4.62
C GLY A 664 -17.76 12.72 4.10
N ARG A 665 -16.67 12.08 4.53
CA ARG A 665 -16.29 10.73 4.12
C ARG A 665 -17.09 9.70 4.91
N THR A 666 -17.60 8.69 4.23
CA THR A 666 -18.36 7.60 4.85
C THR A 666 -17.45 6.40 5.08
N VAL A 667 -17.33 5.96 6.33
CA VAL A 667 -16.56 4.78 6.73
C VAL A 667 -17.51 3.62 6.99
N SER A 668 -17.23 2.46 6.39
CA SER A 668 -18.05 1.25 6.52
C SER A 668 -17.64 0.44 7.75
N PHE A 669 -18.64 0.05 8.56
CA PHE A 669 -18.51 -0.85 9.72
C PHE A 669 -19.13 -2.23 9.46
N LYS A 670 -19.54 -2.52 8.22
CA LYS A 670 -20.22 -3.78 7.85
C LYS A 670 -19.39 -5.03 8.15
N ASN A 671 -18.06 -4.91 8.06
CA ASN A 671 -17.13 -6.00 8.28
C ASN A 671 -16.52 -6.00 9.69
N THR A 672 -17.03 -5.17 10.61
CA THR A 672 -16.57 -5.12 12.00
C THR A 672 -17.48 -5.90 12.94
N ILE A 673 -16.93 -6.28 14.08
CA ILE A 673 -17.67 -6.79 15.23
C ILE A 673 -17.61 -5.72 16.31
N ILE A 674 -18.76 -5.19 16.71
CA ILE A 674 -18.85 -4.15 17.73
C ILE A 674 -19.07 -4.80 19.09
N VAL A 675 -18.16 -4.58 20.03
CA VAL A 675 -18.27 -5.04 21.41
C VAL A 675 -18.22 -3.84 22.34
N MET A 676 -19.22 -3.71 23.16
CA MET A 676 -19.32 -2.68 24.20
C MET A 676 -19.20 -3.35 25.57
N THR A 677 -18.32 -2.88 26.44
CA THR A 677 -18.27 -3.42 27.82
C THR A 677 -18.93 -2.45 28.76
N SER A 678 -19.63 -2.98 29.77
CA SER A 678 -20.19 -2.20 30.84
C SER A 678 -20.10 -2.91 32.20
N ASN A 679 -19.89 -2.13 33.23
CA ASN A 679 -19.92 -2.58 34.60
C ASN A 679 -21.25 -2.24 35.32
N ALA A 680 -22.27 -1.79 34.56
CA ALA A 680 -23.58 -1.47 35.09
C ALA A 680 -24.20 -2.70 35.80
N GLY A 681 -24.74 -2.53 36.97
CA GLY A 681 -25.29 -3.60 37.80
C GLY A 681 -24.25 -4.42 38.55
N ALA A 682 -22.95 -4.23 38.36
CA ALA A 682 -21.91 -4.96 39.06
C ALA A 682 -21.88 -4.65 40.59
N HIS A 683 -22.32 -3.49 41.04
CA HIS A 683 -22.42 -3.11 42.45
C HIS A 683 -23.50 -3.90 43.18
N ASP A 684 -24.62 -4.20 42.53
CA ASP A 684 -25.76 -4.91 43.14
C ASP A 684 -25.46 -6.39 43.33
N ILE A 685 -24.47 -6.93 42.58
CA ILE A 685 -24.02 -8.32 42.67
C ILE A 685 -23.28 -8.60 44.00
N GLY A 686 -22.60 -7.60 44.56
CA GLY A 686 -21.79 -7.73 45.78
C GLY A 686 -22.59 -7.70 47.10
N GLU A 687 -23.83 -7.22 47.15
CA GLU A 687 -24.63 -7.00 48.34
C GLU A 687 -25.75 -8.06 48.57
N GLY A 688 -26.00 -8.90 47.54
CA GLY A 688 -27.03 -9.97 47.68
C GLY A 688 -26.56 -11.14 48.51
N ARG A 689 -26.45 -10.97 49.85
CA ARG A 689 -26.33 -12.09 50.78
C ARG A 689 -27.60 -12.93 50.73
N ALA A 690 -27.52 -14.11 50.11
CA ALA A 690 -28.56 -15.10 50.14
C ALA A 690 -28.75 -15.68 51.56
N MET A 691 -29.85 -15.37 52.18
CA MET A 691 -30.40 -16.17 53.27
C MET A 691 -31.20 -17.33 52.64
N GLY A 692 -30.69 -18.58 52.71
CA GLY A 692 -31.47 -19.72 52.33
C GLY A 692 -30.68 -21.03 52.28
N PHE A 693 -31.05 -21.99 53.11
CA PHE A 693 -30.55 -23.38 53.13
C PHE A 693 -31.08 -24.16 51.91
N GLY A 694 -30.21 -24.45 50.93
CA GLY A 694 -30.52 -25.31 49.81
C GLY A 694 -29.24 -25.90 49.22
N SER A 695 -29.33 -27.05 48.57
CA SER A 695 -28.19 -27.75 47.96
C SER A 695 -27.39 -26.83 47.02
N LYS A 696 -26.06 -26.82 47.14
CA LYS A 696 -25.13 -25.90 46.46
C LYS A 696 -25.40 -25.71 44.96
N ALA A 697 -25.71 -26.74 44.22
CA ALA A 697 -25.93 -26.70 42.79
C ALA A 697 -27.25 -26.03 42.35
N LEU A 698 -28.34 -26.16 43.16
CA LEU A 698 -29.60 -25.44 42.89
C LEU A 698 -29.54 -23.96 43.34
N ALA A 699 -28.74 -23.65 44.36
CA ALA A 699 -28.49 -22.29 44.84
C ALA A 699 -27.68 -21.46 43.80
N ASP A 700 -26.72 -22.08 43.14
CA ASP A 700 -25.86 -21.41 42.15
C ASP A 700 -26.63 -21.03 40.88
N ALA A 701 -27.47 -21.92 40.33
CA ALA A 701 -28.31 -21.60 39.16
C ALA A 701 -29.40 -20.56 39.45
N THR A 702 -30.01 -20.62 40.65
CA THR A 702 -31.05 -19.66 41.09
C THR A 702 -30.41 -18.28 41.31
N ASN A 703 -29.18 -18.25 41.85
CA ASN A 703 -28.42 -17.02 42.08
C ASN A 703 -27.97 -16.37 40.78
N TYR A 704 -27.61 -17.14 39.76
CA TYR A 704 -27.22 -16.62 38.42
C TYR A 704 -28.41 -15.96 37.69
N ASN A 705 -29.58 -16.60 37.70
CA ASN A 705 -30.78 -16.02 37.06
C ASN A 705 -31.23 -14.73 37.78
N ALA A 706 -31.19 -14.70 39.09
CA ALA A 706 -31.50 -13.48 39.86
C ALA A 706 -30.49 -12.37 39.59
N MET A 707 -29.19 -12.69 39.45
CA MET A 707 -28.15 -11.78 39.03
C MET A 707 -28.39 -11.25 37.64
N LYS A 708 -28.69 -12.11 36.67
CA LYS A 708 -28.99 -11.75 35.28
C LYS A 708 -30.17 -10.76 35.21
N ASP A 709 -31.24 -11.04 35.98
CA ASP A 709 -32.40 -10.14 36.00
C ASP A 709 -32.08 -8.77 36.64
N ALA A 710 -31.27 -8.73 37.71
CA ALA A 710 -30.81 -7.47 38.31
C ALA A 710 -29.94 -6.66 37.36
N VAL A 711 -28.97 -7.30 36.68
CA VAL A 711 -28.11 -6.65 35.70
C VAL A 711 -28.93 -6.14 34.51
N MET A 712 -29.89 -6.95 34.02
CA MET A 712 -30.77 -6.54 32.93
C MET A 712 -31.67 -5.35 33.28
N LYS A 713 -32.07 -5.26 34.56
CA LYS A 713 -32.81 -4.09 35.07
C LYS A 713 -31.90 -2.87 35.11
N ALA A 714 -30.72 -2.97 35.68
CA ALA A 714 -29.74 -1.87 35.70
C ALA A 714 -29.36 -1.36 34.29
N VAL A 715 -29.25 -2.26 33.32
CA VAL A 715 -28.98 -1.90 31.92
C VAL A 715 -30.13 -1.06 31.32
N LYS A 716 -31.39 -1.40 31.61
CA LYS A 716 -32.55 -0.63 31.18
C LYS A 716 -32.65 0.76 31.81
N ASP A 717 -32.07 0.94 32.99
CA ASP A 717 -32.00 2.23 33.68
C ASP A 717 -30.88 3.14 33.11
N VAL A 718 -29.79 2.54 32.62
CA VAL A 718 -28.62 3.25 32.06
C VAL A 718 -28.76 3.53 30.57
N PHE A 719 -29.24 2.58 29.80
CA PHE A 719 -29.30 2.67 28.33
C PHE A 719 -30.74 2.89 27.86
N ARG A 720 -30.92 3.75 26.86
CA ARG A 720 -32.22 3.98 26.23
C ARG A 720 -32.76 2.69 25.58
N PRO A 721 -34.06 2.42 25.64
CA PRO A 721 -34.65 1.22 25.03
C PRO A 721 -34.36 1.11 23.52
N GLU A 722 -34.30 2.24 22.81
CA GLU A 722 -33.96 2.33 21.40
C GLU A 722 -32.56 1.72 21.09
N PHE A 723 -31.57 2.04 21.93
CA PHE A 723 -30.21 1.54 21.79
C PHE A 723 -30.14 0.04 22.06
N ILE A 724 -30.77 -0.43 23.15
CA ILE A 724 -30.82 -1.84 23.52
C ILE A 724 -31.39 -2.71 22.39
N ASN A 725 -32.46 -2.24 21.74
CA ASN A 725 -33.16 -2.96 20.66
C ASN A 725 -32.34 -3.06 19.35
N ARG A 726 -31.26 -2.30 19.22
CA ARG A 726 -30.39 -2.33 18.02
C ARG A 726 -29.18 -3.25 18.18
N VAL A 727 -28.88 -3.62 19.41
CA VAL A 727 -27.80 -4.56 19.72
C VAL A 727 -28.28 -6.00 19.51
N ASP A 728 -27.44 -6.85 18.89
CA ASP A 728 -27.81 -8.23 18.58
C ASP A 728 -27.98 -9.10 19.83
N GLU A 729 -27.05 -8.97 20.79
CA GLU A 729 -27.09 -9.78 22.03
C GLU A 729 -26.55 -8.99 23.24
N LEU A 730 -27.22 -9.14 24.39
CA LEU A 730 -26.77 -8.68 25.70
C LEU A 730 -26.21 -9.88 26.45
N ILE A 731 -24.92 -9.86 26.76
CA ILE A 731 -24.19 -11.00 27.31
C ILE A 731 -23.75 -10.69 28.72
N VAL A 732 -24.25 -11.46 29.69
CA VAL A 732 -23.92 -11.32 31.11
C VAL A 732 -22.82 -12.32 31.47
N PHE A 733 -21.68 -11.79 31.90
CA PHE A 733 -20.54 -12.56 32.39
C PHE A 733 -20.71 -12.89 33.89
N HIS A 734 -20.55 -14.13 34.24
CA HIS A 734 -20.60 -14.56 35.66
C HIS A 734 -19.25 -14.36 36.37
N PRO A 735 -19.25 -14.20 37.71
CA PRO A 735 -18.02 -14.21 38.48
C PRO A 735 -17.30 -15.55 38.33
N LEU A 736 -15.97 -15.51 38.27
CA LEU A 736 -15.16 -16.72 38.09
C LEU A 736 -15.24 -17.62 39.38
N THR A 737 -15.36 -18.92 39.15
CA THR A 737 -15.29 -19.96 40.19
C THR A 737 -13.84 -20.31 40.54
N GLU A 738 -13.60 -20.92 41.70
CA GLU A 738 -12.25 -21.37 42.09
C GLU A 738 -11.63 -22.33 41.08
N VAL A 739 -12.44 -23.20 40.47
CA VAL A 739 -11.99 -24.15 39.42
C VAL A 739 -11.51 -23.40 38.17
N GLU A 740 -12.28 -22.43 37.75
CA GLU A 740 -11.92 -21.58 36.57
C GLU A 740 -10.66 -20.76 36.84
N ILE A 741 -10.49 -20.24 38.05
CA ILE A 741 -9.30 -19.46 38.43
C ILE A 741 -8.05 -20.35 38.44
N ARG A 742 -8.15 -21.59 38.91
CA ARG A 742 -7.06 -22.57 38.83
C ARG A 742 -6.68 -22.86 37.39
N ALA A 743 -7.67 -23.05 36.53
CA ALA A 743 -7.44 -23.28 35.12
C ALA A 743 -6.78 -22.07 34.44
N ILE A 744 -7.22 -20.81 34.76
CA ILE A 744 -6.61 -19.57 34.28
C ILE A 744 -5.14 -19.44 34.75
N ALA A 745 -4.86 -19.77 36.04
CA ALA A 745 -3.49 -19.75 36.56
C ALA A 745 -2.59 -20.73 35.82
N GLY A 746 -3.05 -21.94 35.54
CA GLY A 746 -2.34 -22.96 34.77
C GLY A 746 -2.07 -22.48 33.33
N MET A 747 -3.06 -21.88 32.68
CA MET A 747 -2.91 -21.33 31.33
C MET A 747 -1.90 -20.17 31.29
N MET A 748 -1.91 -19.29 32.28
CA MET A 748 -0.94 -18.19 32.35
C MET A 748 0.49 -18.70 32.60
N LEU A 749 0.68 -19.73 33.46
CA LEU A 749 1.97 -20.40 33.61
C LEU A 749 2.41 -21.06 32.31
N GLY A 750 1.49 -21.66 31.54
CA GLY A 750 1.74 -22.21 30.22
C GLY A 750 2.25 -21.18 29.22
N GLN A 751 1.73 -19.94 29.27
CA GLN A 751 2.24 -18.83 28.45
C GLN A 751 3.66 -18.42 28.84
N VAL A 752 3.99 -18.43 30.14
CA VAL A 752 5.37 -18.19 30.62
C VAL A 752 6.29 -19.32 30.14
N ALA A 753 5.84 -20.57 30.24
CA ALA A 753 6.60 -21.74 29.79
C ALA A 753 6.85 -21.69 28.25
N SER A 754 5.88 -21.29 27.46
CA SER A 754 6.06 -21.10 26.00
C SER A 754 7.14 -20.07 25.67
N ARG A 755 7.14 -18.92 26.35
CA ARG A 755 8.18 -17.89 26.19
C ARG A 755 9.59 -18.36 26.59
N LEU A 756 9.68 -19.18 27.63
CA LEU A 756 10.95 -19.79 28.06
C LEU A 756 11.42 -20.89 27.10
N LYS A 757 10.50 -21.63 26.49
CA LYS A 757 10.82 -22.64 25.46
C LYS A 757 11.50 -22.04 24.22
N GLU A 758 11.18 -20.80 23.84
CA GLU A 758 11.88 -20.07 22.77
C GLU A 758 13.35 -19.84 23.09
N ARG A 759 13.70 -19.83 24.40
CA ARG A 759 15.07 -19.76 24.92
C ARG A 759 15.64 -21.13 25.28
N ALA A 760 15.04 -22.23 24.79
CA ALA A 760 15.40 -23.62 25.07
C ALA A 760 15.35 -24.00 26.58
N ILE A 761 14.54 -23.31 27.40
CA ILE A 761 14.33 -23.62 28.81
C ILE A 761 12.96 -24.27 28.96
N ALA A 762 12.91 -25.46 29.59
CA ALA A 762 11.66 -26.16 29.87
C ALA A 762 11.17 -25.82 31.28
N LEU A 763 9.95 -25.25 31.42
CA LEU A 763 9.35 -24.92 32.70
C LEU A 763 8.24 -25.92 33.01
N THR A 764 8.32 -26.54 34.22
CA THR A 764 7.31 -27.40 34.80
C THR A 764 6.85 -26.85 36.17
N TRP A 765 5.70 -27.24 36.65
CA TRP A 765 5.17 -26.78 37.95
C TRP A 765 4.32 -27.85 38.63
N ASP A 766 4.26 -27.78 39.95
CA ASP A 766 3.43 -28.63 40.79
C ASP A 766 2.01 -28.04 40.94
N ASP A 767 1.00 -28.91 41.14
CA ASP A 767 -0.39 -28.48 41.32
C ASP A 767 -0.57 -27.51 42.49
N GLU A 768 0.26 -27.67 43.56
CA GLU A 768 0.30 -26.74 44.69
C GLU A 768 0.65 -25.31 44.36
N VAL A 769 1.48 -25.08 43.30
CA VAL A 769 1.81 -23.74 42.82
C VAL A 769 0.59 -23.09 42.20
N VAL A 770 -0.16 -23.86 41.39
CA VAL A 770 -1.39 -23.38 40.74
C VAL A 770 -2.45 -23.05 41.77
N GLU A 771 -2.61 -23.92 42.79
CA GLU A 771 -3.58 -23.74 43.87
C GLU A 771 -3.26 -22.51 44.72
N LYS A 772 -2.00 -22.29 45.04
CA LYS A 772 -1.54 -21.13 45.78
C LYS A 772 -1.77 -19.83 44.95
N LEU A 773 -1.36 -19.80 43.68
CA LEU A 773 -1.56 -18.65 42.81
C LEU A 773 -3.05 -18.34 42.64
N ALA A 774 -3.91 -19.37 42.51
CA ALA A 774 -5.34 -19.19 42.36
C ALA A 774 -5.95 -18.56 43.63
N ARG A 775 -5.54 -19.05 44.82
CA ARG A 775 -6.06 -18.55 46.12
C ARG A 775 -5.60 -17.12 46.43
N GLU A 776 -4.32 -16.80 46.19
CA GLU A 776 -3.74 -15.46 46.48
C GLU A 776 -4.03 -14.44 45.38
N GLY A 777 -4.26 -14.90 44.15
CA GLY A 777 -4.47 -14.05 42.96
C GLY A 777 -5.93 -13.73 42.69
N TYR A 778 -6.88 -14.25 43.46
CA TYR A 778 -8.30 -13.98 43.27
C TYR A 778 -8.78 -12.88 44.23
N ASP A 779 -9.54 -11.95 43.72
CA ASP A 779 -10.24 -10.92 44.51
C ASP A 779 -11.69 -10.82 44.00
N VAL A 780 -12.65 -10.87 44.92
CA VAL A 780 -14.09 -10.88 44.58
C VAL A 780 -14.50 -9.63 43.76
N LYS A 781 -13.83 -8.48 43.99
CA LYS A 781 -14.13 -7.23 43.33
C LYS A 781 -13.39 -7.08 41.98
N PHE A 782 -12.17 -7.62 41.87
CA PHE A 782 -11.27 -7.44 40.71
C PHE A 782 -11.09 -8.70 39.86
N GLY A 783 -11.73 -9.82 40.23
CA GLY A 783 -11.67 -11.10 39.52
C GLY A 783 -10.25 -11.65 39.41
N ALA A 784 -9.86 -12.11 38.22
CA ALA A 784 -8.54 -12.65 37.95
C ALA A 784 -7.48 -11.58 37.61
N ARG A 785 -7.80 -10.25 37.65
CA ARG A 785 -6.86 -9.18 37.32
C ARG A 785 -5.62 -9.16 38.25
N PRO A 786 -5.73 -9.39 39.59
CA PRO A 786 -4.58 -9.48 40.47
C PRO A 786 -3.67 -10.67 40.18
N LEU A 787 -4.19 -11.79 39.65
CA LEU A 787 -3.46 -13.02 39.37
C LEU A 787 -2.27 -12.77 38.41
N ARG A 788 -2.47 -11.98 37.41
CA ARG A 788 -1.38 -11.64 36.43
C ARG A 788 -0.21 -10.91 37.13
N ARG A 789 -0.51 -9.95 38.00
CA ARG A 789 0.50 -9.24 38.78
C ARG A 789 1.19 -10.14 39.79
N LEU A 790 0.44 -11.07 40.38
CA LEU A 790 1.00 -12.05 41.30
C LEU A 790 1.98 -12.97 40.59
N ILE A 791 1.59 -13.58 39.46
CA ILE A 791 2.47 -14.43 38.63
C ILE A 791 3.72 -13.65 38.20
N GLN A 792 3.58 -12.39 37.73
CA GLN A 792 4.71 -11.57 37.37
C GLN A 792 5.70 -11.44 38.53
N ARG A 793 5.23 -11.02 39.68
CA ARG A 793 6.06 -10.78 40.87
C ARG A 793 6.66 -12.03 41.50
N THR A 794 5.91 -13.15 41.53
CA THR A 794 6.35 -14.36 42.22
C THR A 794 7.02 -15.39 41.33
N VAL A 795 6.76 -15.39 40.03
CA VAL A 795 7.28 -16.34 39.06
C VAL A 795 8.25 -15.67 38.08
N GLU A 796 7.77 -14.67 37.35
CA GLU A 796 8.59 -14.04 36.28
C GLU A 796 9.82 -13.28 36.85
N ASP A 797 9.63 -12.49 37.93
CA ASP A 797 10.72 -11.76 38.57
C ASP A 797 11.74 -12.75 39.16
N THR A 798 11.28 -13.82 39.88
CA THR A 798 12.17 -14.84 40.43
C THR A 798 12.95 -15.58 39.35
N LEU A 799 12.29 -15.99 38.26
CA LEU A 799 12.93 -16.64 37.12
C LEU A 799 13.97 -15.70 36.44
N SER A 800 13.66 -14.41 36.36
CA SER A 800 14.58 -13.42 35.80
C SER A 800 15.83 -13.25 36.67
N GLU A 801 15.69 -13.21 38.00
CA GLU A 801 16.83 -13.12 38.93
C GLU A 801 17.73 -14.36 38.86
N GLU A 802 17.14 -15.58 38.81
CA GLU A 802 17.90 -16.82 38.68
C GLU A 802 18.60 -16.98 37.32
N LEU A 803 17.99 -16.51 36.24
CA LEU A 803 18.57 -16.45 34.90
C LEU A 803 19.74 -15.47 34.83
N LEU A 804 19.54 -14.24 35.35
CA LEU A 804 20.61 -13.22 35.37
C LEU A 804 21.74 -13.58 36.32
N GLY A 805 21.41 -14.30 37.45
CA GLY A 805 22.38 -14.82 38.41
C GLY A 805 23.17 -16.03 37.90
N GLY A 806 22.89 -16.54 36.71
CA GLY A 806 23.58 -17.68 36.09
C GLY A 806 23.29 -19.03 36.71
N LYS A 807 22.27 -19.15 37.56
CA LYS A 807 21.85 -20.42 38.14
C LYS A 807 21.04 -21.28 37.17
N ILE A 808 20.33 -20.64 36.25
CA ILE A 808 19.59 -21.25 35.14
C ILE A 808 20.30 -20.92 33.85
N ALA A 809 20.68 -21.91 33.05
CA ALA A 809 21.35 -21.78 31.77
C ALA A 809 20.41 -22.21 30.62
N LEU A 810 20.76 -21.85 29.40
CA LEU A 810 20.08 -22.29 28.17
C LEU A 810 20.15 -23.84 28.10
N GLY A 811 18.99 -24.47 27.92
CA GLY A 811 18.89 -25.94 27.88
C GLY A 811 18.44 -26.60 29.19
N ASP A 812 18.31 -25.83 30.26
CA ASP A 812 17.95 -26.38 31.57
C ASP A 812 16.43 -26.69 31.67
N ARG A 813 16.14 -27.64 32.52
CA ARG A 813 14.76 -27.91 32.98
C ARG A 813 14.56 -27.29 34.34
N VAL A 814 13.49 -26.56 34.50
CA VAL A 814 13.18 -25.79 35.72
C VAL A 814 11.81 -26.18 36.23
N ARG A 815 11.71 -26.41 37.53
CA ARG A 815 10.45 -26.76 38.20
C ARG A 815 10.09 -25.74 39.27
N LEU A 816 8.84 -25.29 39.25
CA LEU A 816 8.28 -24.44 40.30
C LEU A 816 7.69 -25.31 41.40
N LYS A 817 8.05 -25.02 42.65
CA LYS A 817 7.53 -25.69 43.84
C LYS A 817 7.14 -24.68 44.92
N VAL A 818 6.35 -25.11 45.88
CA VAL A 818 6.02 -24.34 47.08
C VAL A 818 6.88 -24.84 48.25
N THR A 819 7.82 -24.01 48.71
CA THR A 819 8.68 -24.30 49.88
C THR A 819 8.49 -23.18 50.89
N ASP A 820 8.20 -23.52 52.15
CA ASP A 820 7.93 -22.61 53.25
C ASP A 820 6.89 -21.51 52.88
N GLY A 821 5.87 -21.92 52.14
CA GLY A 821 4.82 -20.99 51.73
C GLY A 821 5.24 -19.94 50.69
N LYS A 822 6.40 -20.11 50.00
CA LYS A 822 6.84 -19.28 48.87
C LYS A 822 7.02 -20.14 47.62
N ILE A 823 6.82 -19.53 46.46
CA ILE A 823 7.11 -20.20 45.20
C ILE A 823 8.63 -20.09 44.97
N THR A 824 9.28 -21.25 44.83
CA THR A 824 10.70 -21.38 44.59
C THR A 824 10.95 -22.04 43.25
N VAL A 825 12.08 -21.70 42.67
CA VAL A 825 12.52 -22.20 41.36
C VAL A 825 13.64 -23.21 41.60
N GLU A 826 13.44 -24.47 41.21
CA GLU A 826 14.46 -25.51 41.31
C GLU A 826 14.88 -25.99 39.93
N LYS A 827 16.17 -26.23 39.74
CA LYS A 827 16.69 -26.86 38.54
C LYS A 827 16.50 -28.36 38.64
N GLU A 828 15.75 -28.95 37.68
CA GLU A 828 15.71 -30.41 37.54
C GLU A 828 17.04 -30.90 36.93
N ALA A 829 17.66 -31.89 37.57
CA ALA A 829 18.96 -32.45 37.21
C ALA A 829 18.91 -33.18 35.84
#